data_a3396244c43d51942cd275fc5b19fa55
#
_entry.id   a3396244c43d51942cd275fc5b19fa55
#
_cell.length_a   1.000
_cell.length_b   1.000
_cell.length_c   1.000
_cell.angle_alpha   90.00
_cell.angle_beta   90.00
_cell.angle_gamma   90.00
#
_symmetry.space_group_name_H-M   'P 1'
#
loop_
_entity.id
_entity.type
_entity.pdbx_description
1 polymer ?
#
loop_
_entity_poly.entity_id
_entity_poly.type
_entity_poly.pdbx_seq_one_letter_code
_entity_poly.pdbx_strand_id
1 'polypeptide(L)'
;VVVISAVSGLGTALVSGHTNADTYHVDAYGQVVRQQTAAGRPLTAETPSLARSLSSKPNALSLRTTPYALSAATLSNVQLQTIAALTRRTEQIFGCPQDIEWAIENDQLYLLQARPITTLLAEPEPPDGQLNLWDNSNIAESYPGVTTPLTFSFARRAYEEVYRQFCRIMGVPNNIITDHSTTFRHMLGFIQGRIYYNLLSWYRVLALLPGYKLNRRFMEQMMGVKESLPDELLAEQTPPSRGDRLRDTLYLGRTLTGLIVNYLLLPRRIDAFYDRLNNALGSERPDLKQKRPDELVAYYRNLESQLLTRWDAPLINDFFAMIFYGILRQLAEKWCGDTHGTLQNALLSGTGGIVSAEPAAHIRCMAQLTAGDNKFITLLANGSLAEILSAIPARPAFEAQYNAYLEKFGDRCLEELKLESPTLHDDPLPLLRSVGQLARHLEPPPTSYQNGAHPSPQTTASDLANKQVRASLSGHPWRRLIFNWVLKNARRLIRNRENLRFERTRLFGRARQIFIELGRNLHALDLLADPRDIFYLEVEEIFGFITGVATTTNLNALANLRRTEFERYQKLPSPPDRFETRGIVSNYQLPITNYQSSPVQPNTDASFPNSQFPTPNPQFSILNSQFSILQGLGCSPGIVRGPVRIVTDPKNTILQPGEILIAQRTDPGWIILFSAAAGLLVEHGSLLSHAAIVSREMRLPAIVALKGITHWLKDGDLVEFNGSTGEVRKL
;
A
#
# COMPACT_ATOMS: atom_id res chain seq x y z
N VAL A 1 5.17 31.39 -11.01
CA VAL A 1 5.53 32.82 -11.10
C VAL A 1 6.81 32.93 -11.91
N VAL A 2 6.85 33.89 -12.86
CA VAL A 2 8.08 34.24 -13.60
C VAL A 2 8.65 35.50 -12.95
N VAL A 3 9.93 35.46 -12.57
CA VAL A 3 10.65 36.63 -12.04
C VAL A 3 11.47 37.22 -13.17
N ILE A 4 11.27 38.50 -13.44
CA ILE A 4 11.92 39.22 -14.54
C ILE A 4 12.76 40.33 -13.92
N SER A 5 14.07 40.32 -14.18
CA SER A 5 14.98 41.40 -13.82
C SER A 5 15.42 42.15 -15.07
N ALA A 6 15.22 43.44 -15.11
CA ALA A 6 15.46 44.29 -16.28
C ALA A 6 16.31 45.49 -15.98
N VAL A 7 17.21 45.83 -16.91
CA VAL A 7 18.07 47.02 -16.88
C VAL A 7 18.13 47.61 -18.30
N SER A 8 18.20 48.94 -18.42
CA SER A 8 18.42 49.58 -19.71
C SER A 8 19.90 49.55 -20.08
N GLY A 9 20.24 49.19 -21.31
CA GLY A 9 21.61 49.12 -21.79
C GLY A 9 22.19 47.69 -21.79
N LEU A 10 23.49 47.52 -21.81
CA LEU A 10 24.15 46.23 -21.88
C LEU A 10 23.97 45.42 -20.60
N GLY A 11 23.54 44.16 -20.69
CA GLY A 11 23.27 43.25 -19.57
C GLY A 11 24.51 42.88 -18.72
N THR A 12 25.73 43.18 -19.17
CA THR A 12 26.97 42.87 -18.44
C THR A 12 27.05 43.53 -17.06
N ALA A 13 26.48 44.74 -16.90
CA ALA A 13 26.42 45.43 -15.62
C ALA A 13 25.46 44.74 -14.60
N LEU A 14 24.41 44.09 -15.09
CA LEU A 14 23.47 43.31 -14.29
C LEU A 14 24.11 42.01 -13.84
N VAL A 15 24.73 41.26 -14.75
CA VAL A 15 25.37 39.97 -14.48
C VAL A 15 26.56 40.10 -13.53
N SER A 16 27.29 41.22 -13.59
CA SER A 16 28.42 41.52 -12.68
C SER A 16 28.01 42.12 -11.33
N GLY A 17 26.71 42.32 -11.09
CA GLY A 17 26.21 42.89 -9.81
C GLY A 17 26.48 44.36 -9.58
N HIS A 18 26.91 45.10 -10.62
CA HIS A 18 27.26 46.53 -10.51
C HIS A 18 26.08 47.50 -10.63
N THR A 19 24.89 46.98 -10.99
CA THR A 19 23.67 47.80 -11.19
C THR A 19 22.46 47.10 -10.60
N ASN A 20 21.62 47.85 -9.89
CA ASN A 20 20.32 47.38 -9.42
C ASN A 20 19.34 47.32 -10.59
N ALA A 21 18.60 46.17 -10.71
CA ALA A 21 17.61 45.97 -11.73
C ALA A 21 16.19 46.25 -11.22
N ASP A 22 15.30 46.65 -12.14
CA ASP A 22 13.87 46.59 -11.87
C ASP A 22 13.45 45.12 -11.84
N THR A 23 12.73 44.70 -10.81
CA THR A 23 12.28 43.30 -10.67
C THR A 23 10.77 43.24 -10.69
N TYR A 24 10.24 42.28 -11.49
CA TYR A 24 8.81 42.05 -11.70
C TYR A 24 8.50 40.59 -11.43
N HIS A 25 7.37 40.32 -10.75
CA HIS A 25 6.83 39.00 -10.58
C HIS A 25 5.54 38.88 -11.40
N VAL A 26 5.51 37.94 -12.34
CA VAL A 26 4.38 37.73 -13.25
C VAL A 26 3.74 36.36 -12.95
N ASP A 27 2.43 36.35 -12.66
CA ASP A 27 1.69 35.14 -12.33
C ASP A 27 1.40 34.25 -13.56
N ALA A 28 0.69 33.14 -13.35
CA ALA A 28 0.34 32.20 -14.42
C ALA A 28 -0.59 32.82 -15.50
N TYR A 29 -1.30 33.87 -15.16
CA TYR A 29 -2.24 34.57 -16.05
C TYR A 29 -1.62 35.76 -16.80
N GLY A 30 -0.30 36.01 -16.56
CA GLY A 30 0.42 37.11 -17.17
C GLY A 30 0.22 38.46 -16.46
N GLN A 31 -0.32 38.47 -15.23
CA GLN A 31 -0.48 39.69 -14.44
C GLN A 31 0.74 39.94 -13.57
N VAL A 32 1.12 41.21 -13.46
CA VAL A 32 2.23 41.63 -12.57
C VAL A 32 1.69 41.68 -11.14
N VAL A 33 2.10 40.72 -10.32
CA VAL A 33 1.67 40.62 -8.91
C VAL A 33 2.60 41.38 -7.95
N ARG A 34 3.83 41.66 -8.37
CA ARG A 34 4.81 42.45 -7.60
C ARG A 34 5.76 43.18 -8.55
N GLN A 35 6.08 44.44 -8.22
CA GLN A 35 7.05 45.24 -8.94
C GLN A 35 7.95 45.96 -7.92
N GLN A 36 9.27 45.94 -8.16
CA GLN A 36 10.25 46.63 -7.37
C GLN A 36 11.18 47.34 -8.34
N THR A 37 11.17 48.67 -8.32
CA THR A 37 12.05 49.51 -9.13
C THR A 37 13.35 49.79 -8.38
N ALA A 38 14.48 49.83 -9.12
CA ALA A 38 15.77 50.17 -8.58
C ALA A 38 15.80 51.64 -8.11
N ALA A 39 15.91 51.87 -6.83
CA ALA A 39 16.08 53.25 -6.30
C ALA A 39 17.50 53.74 -6.63
N GLY A 40 17.59 54.83 -7.40
CA GLY A 40 18.83 55.55 -7.70
C GLY A 40 19.55 55.14 -8.97
N ARG A 41 19.00 55.52 -10.13
CA ARG A 41 19.66 55.39 -11.43
C ARG A 41 20.56 56.61 -11.71
N PRO A 42 21.89 56.48 -11.91
CA PRO A 42 22.64 57.49 -12.65
C PRO A 42 22.29 57.39 -14.13
N LEU A 43 21.78 58.48 -14.71
CA LEU A 43 21.66 58.64 -16.15
C LEU A 43 23.08 58.70 -16.75
N THR A 44 23.59 57.60 -17.28
CA THR A 44 24.75 57.67 -18.19
C THR A 44 24.27 57.28 -19.59
N ALA A 45 23.85 58.27 -20.33
CA ALA A 45 23.86 58.20 -21.80
C ALA A 45 25.33 58.37 -22.21
N GLU A 46 26.02 57.33 -22.56
CA GLU A 46 27.26 57.41 -23.33
C GLU A 46 26.89 57.65 -24.81
N THR A 47 26.95 58.93 -25.20
CA THR A 47 27.22 59.32 -26.61
C THR A 47 28.67 59.72 -26.71
N PRO A 48 29.42 59.38 -27.79
CA PRO A 48 30.85 59.65 -27.90
C PRO A 48 31.18 61.12 -28.14
N SER A 49 32.14 61.56 -27.37
CA SER A 49 33.01 62.72 -27.45
C SER A 49 32.95 63.71 -28.58
N LEU A 50 32.90 64.98 -28.25
CA LEU A 50 33.86 65.97 -28.74
C LEU A 50 33.91 67.22 -27.83
N ALA A 51 35.05 67.38 -27.25
CA ALA A 51 35.84 68.47 -26.72
C ALA A 51 35.28 69.89 -26.43
N ARG A 52 35.78 70.38 -25.28
CA ARG A 52 36.29 71.73 -24.98
C ARG A 52 35.44 72.67 -24.12
N SER A 53 35.92 72.78 -22.90
CA SER A 53 36.44 73.91 -22.17
C SER A 53 35.55 75.13 -21.77
N LEU A 54 35.69 75.45 -20.57
CA LEU A 54 35.79 76.77 -19.85
C LEU A 54 34.69 77.11 -18.85
N SER A 55 35.06 77.02 -17.62
CA SER A 55 35.21 78.13 -16.65
C SER A 55 33.97 78.78 -16.03
N SER A 56 34.02 78.80 -14.74
CA SER A 56 33.62 79.83 -13.75
C SER A 56 32.30 79.63 -12.96
N LYS A 57 32.51 79.64 -11.64
CA LYS A 57 31.57 79.77 -10.50
C LYS A 57 31.02 81.22 -10.38
N PRO A 58 30.21 81.57 -9.37
CA PRO A 58 29.04 81.00 -8.70
C PRO A 58 27.83 81.97 -8.60
N ASN A 59 26.65 81.59 -8.18
CA ASN A 59 25.87 82.14 -7.09
C ASN A 59 24.45 81.63 -6.97
N ALA A 60 24.17 81.26 -5.79
CA ALA A 60 23.00 81.38 -4.90
C ALA A 60 21.54 81.47 -5.36
N LEU A 61 20.75 80.63 -4.65
CA LEU A 61 19.35 80.74 -4.24
C LEU A 61 18.26 80.75 -5.34
N SER A 62 17.53 79.68 -5.38
CA SER A 62 16.05 79.72 -5.27
C SER A 62 15.47 78.32 -5.12
N LEU A 63 14.77 78.08 -4.02
CA LEU A 63 13.89 76.99 -3.76
C LEU A 63 12.74 77.00 -4.77
N ARG A 64 12.69 76.05 -5.68
CA ARG A 64 11.48 75.61 -6.33
C ARG A 64 11.39 74.08 -6.23
N THR A 65 10.40 73.63 -5.46
CA THR A 65 9.90 72.27 -5.43
C THR A 65 9.39 71.90 -6.82
N THR A 66 10.16 71.12 -7.55
CA THR A 66 9.66 70.37 -8.72
C THR A 66 9.12 69.02 -8.24
N PRO A 67 7.95 68.58 -8.76
CA PRO A 67 7.42 67.25 -8.41
C PRO A 67 8.41 66.21 -8.86
N TYR A 68 8.70 65.24 -7.98
CA TYR A 68 9.43 64.03 -8.30
C TYR A 68 8.75 63.38 -9.51
N ALA A 69 9.42 63.35 -10.66
CA ALA A 69 9.03 62.49 -11.76
C ALA A 69 9.11 61.04 -11.29
N LEU A 70 8.00 60.38 -11.24
CA LEU A 70 7.94 58.92 -11.03
C LEU A 70 8.86 58.26 -12.08
N SER A 71 9.91 57.60 -11.62
CA SER A 71 10.81 56.82 -12.46
C SER A 71 9.96 55.87 -13.30
N ALA A 72 9.96 56.03 -14.63
CA ALA A 72 9.23 55.17 -15.56
C ALA A 72 9.80 53.74 -15.42
N ALA A 73 8.94 52.76 -15.26
CA ALA A 73 9.29 51.35 -15.27
C ALA A 73 10.10 51.00 -16.53
N THR A 74 11.11 50.15 -16.41
CA THR A 74 11.99 49.76 -17.53
C THR A 74 11.24 49.02 -18.63
N LEU A 75 10.20 48.24 -18.28
CA LEU A 75 9.40 47.42 -19.18
C LEU A 75 7.92 47.82 -19.12
N SER A 76 7.26 47.79 -20.25
CA SER A 76 5.78 47.89 -20.39
C SER A 76 5.11 46.58 -19.98
N ASN A 77 3.85 46.62 -19.62
CA ASN A 77 3.07 45.41 -19.29
C ASN A 77 3.02 44.40 -20.45
N VAL A 78 2.97 44.87 -21.70
CA VAL A 78 3.01 44.00 -22.86
C VAL A 78 4.33 43.27 -22.99
N GLN A 79 5.43 43.98 -22.81
CA GLN A 79 6.78 43.37 -22.80
C GLN A 79 6.95 42.34 -21.67
N LEU A 80 6.45 42.63 -20.47
CA LEU A 80 6.46 41.70 -19.33
C LEU A 80 5.68 40.43 -19.62
N GLN A 81 4.50 40.54 -20.23
CA GLN A 81 3.71 39.37 -20.65
C GLN A 81 4.41 38.54 -21.73
N THR A 82 5.05 39.21 -22.69
CA THR A 82 5.78 38.53 -23.79
C THR A 82 6.99 37.77 -23.25
N ILE A 83 7.76 38.38 -22.36
CA ILE A 83 8.91 37.73 -21.70
C ILE A 83 8.42 36.52 -20.85
N ALA A 84 7.35 36.70 -20.07
CA ALA A 84 6.81 35.62 -19.26
C ALA A 84 6.27 34.47 -20.12
N ALA A 85 5.66 34.76 -21.27
CA ALA A 85 5.22 33.73 -22.22
C ALA A 85 6.41 32.99 -22.85
N LEU A 86 7.46 33.71 -23.23
CA LEU A 86 8.70 33.13 -23.74
C LEU A 86 9.34 32.19 -22.70
N THR A 87 9.48 32.64 -21.44
CA THR A 87 10.05 31.84 -20.34
C THR A 87 9.29 30.52 -20.16
N ARG A 88 7.95 30.56 -20.12
CA ARG A 88 7.11 29.36 -19.98
C ARG A 88 7.22 28.44 -21.18
N ARG A 89 7.28 29.00 -22.38
CA ARG A 89 7.45 28.19 -23.60
C ARG A 89 8.80 27.49 -23.58
N THR A 90 9.84 28.16 -23.13
CA THR A 90 11.19 27.58 -22.99
C THR A 90 11.18 26.46 -21.95
N GLU A 91 10.55 26.66 -20.79
CA GLU A 91 10.34 25.61 -19.78
C GLU A 91 9.60 24.38 -20.34
N GLN A 92 8.53 24.60 -21.12
CA GLN A 92 7.79 23.49 -21.76
C GLN A 92 8.64 22.70 -22.78
N ILE A 93 9.50 23.38 -23.56
CA ILE A 93 10.36 22.74 -24.55
C ILE A 93 11.45 21.90 -23.87
N PHE A 94 12.06 22.41 -22.80
CA PHE A 94 13.15 21.74 -22.10
C PHE A 94 12.67 20.82 -20.97
N GLY A 95 11.39 20.85 -20.61
CA GLY A 95 10.79 19.99 -19.57
C GLY A 95 11.23 20.29 -18.12
N CYS A 96 11.92 21.41 -17.89
CA CYS A 96 12.37 21.85 -16.56
C CYS A 96 12.45 23.39 -16.51
N PRO A 97 12.33 23.99 -15.30
CA PRO A 97 12.48 25.44 -15.12
C PRO A 97 13.75 25.98 -15.73
N GLN A 98 13.65 27.08 -16.45
CA GLN A 98 14.77 27.67 -17.18
C GLN A 98 15.09 29.09 -16.65
N ASP A 99 16.37 29.36 -16.49
CA ASP A 99 16.92 30.70 -16.38
C ASP A 99 17.23 31.19 -17.81
N ILE A 100 16.56 32.25 -18.24
CA ILE A 100 16.72 32.77 -19.60
C ILE A 100 17.36 34.16 -19.60
N GLU A 101 18.32 34.36 -20.50
CA GLU A 101 18.85 35.68 -20.82
C GLU A 101 18.15 36.17 -22.10
N TRP A 102 17.70 37.42 -22.05
CA TRP A 102 16.92 38.01 -23.13
C TRP A 102 17.32 39.48 -23.37
N ALA A 103 17.03 39.98 -24.53
CA ALA A 103 17.17 41.40 -24.87
C ALA A 103 15.97 41.87 -25.68
N ILE A 104 15.67 43.16 -25.56
CA ILE A 104 14.68 43.82 -26.42
C ILE A 104 15.38 44.93 -27.21
N GLU A 105 15.30 44.87 -28.52
CA GLU A 105 15.77 45.89 -29.43
C GLU A 105 14.68 46.24 -30.44
N ASN A 106 14.35 47.53 -30.57
CA ASN A 106 13.27 48.02 -31.49
C ASN A 106 11.94 47.27 -31.24
N ASP A 107 11.52 47.11 -30.00
CA ASP A 107 10.34 46.36 -29.55
C ASP A 107 10.34 44.85 -29.90
N GLN A 108 11.42 44.30 -30.43
CA GLN A 108 11.56 42.91 -30.73
C GLN A 108 12.30 42.20 -29.59
N LEU A 109 11.70 41.10 -29.07
CA LEU A 109 12.28 40.27 -28.00
C LEU A 109 13.17 39.19 -28.59
N TYR A 110 14.40 39.11 -28.11
CA TYR A 110 15.39 38.10 -28.46
C TYR A 110 15.72 37.23 -27.26
N LEU A 111 15.71 35.92 -27.45
CA LEU A 111 16.25 34.97 -26.49
C LEU A 111 17.75 34.80 -26.76
N LEU A 112 18.58 35.15 -25.81
CA LEU A 112 20.03 35.08 -25.95
C LEU A 112 20.60 33.76 -25.42
N GLN A 113 20.09 33.30 -24.26
CA GLN A 113 20.53 32.06 -23.63
C GLN A 113 19.37 31.46 -22.84
N ALA A 114 19.35 30.12 -22.72
CA ALA A 114 18.51 29.37 -21.79
C ALA A 114 19.34 28.27 -21.13
N ARG A 115 19.24 28.17 -19.82
CA ARG A 115 19.93 27.12 -19.02
C ARG A 115 18.99 26.61 -17.94
N PRO A 116 19.06 25.31 -17.59
CA PRO A 116 18.30 24.76 -16.48
C PRO A 116 18.62 25.47 -15.17
N ILE A 117 17.59 25.85 -14.40
CA ILE A 117 17.79 26.38 -13.05
C ILE A 117 18.18 25.23 -12.14
N THR A 118 19.46 25.09 -11.83
CA THR A 118 20.00 24.06 -10.94
C THR A 118 19.92 24.47 -9.46
N THR A 119 19.71 25.76 -9.17
CA THR A 119 19.63 26.33 -7.81
C THR A 119 18.21 26.48 -7.27
N LEU A 120 17.18 26.04 -7.98
CA LEU A 120 15.82 25.84 -7.41
C LEU A 120 15.78 24.74 -6.34
N LEU A 121 16.94 24.25 -5.92
CA LEU A 121 17.14 23.40 -4.75
C LEU A 121 17.42 24.17 -3.45
N ALA A 122 17.19 25.48 -3.37
CA ALA A 122 16.80 26.05 -2.08
C ALA A 122 15.47 25.36 -1.76
N GLU A 123 15.50 24.44 -0.81
CA GLU A 123 14.28 23.79 -0.31
C GLU A 123 13.23 24.89 -0.13
N PRO A 124 12.07 24.83 -0.81
CA PRO A 124 11.00 25.75 -0.51
C PRO A 124 10.81 25.66 0.99
N GLU A 125 10.76 26.80 1.68
CA GLU A 125 10.41 26.81 3.12
C GLU A 125 9.28 25.82 3.29
N PRO A 126 9.41 24.83 4.19
CA PRO A 126 8.44 23.76 4.30
C PRO A 126 7.06 24.40 4.39
N PRO A 127 6.09 24.03 3.54
CA PRO A 127 4.79 24.67 3.53
C PRO A 127 4.24 24.65 4.95
N ASP A 128 3.76 25.81 5.43
CA ASP A 128 3.17 25.96 6.76
C ASP A 128 2.07 24.92 6.97
N GLY A 129 2.07 24.27 8.13
CA GLY A 129 1.02 23.34 8.51
C GLY A 129 1.51 22.01 9.06
N GLN A 130 0.57 21.24 9.53
CA GLN A 130 0.83 19.94 10.14
C GLN A 130 1.46 18.98 9.14
N LEU A 131 2.61 18.39 9.50
CA LEU A 131 3.25 17.34 8.74
C LEU A 131 2.41 16.05 8.79
N ASN A 132 2.22 15.43 7.64
CA ASN A 132 1.71 14.07 7.50
C ASN A 132 2.70 13.25 6.68
N LEU A 133 2.91 12.01 7.08
CA LEU A 133 3.75 11.06 6.36
C LEU A 133 2.87 9.87 5.93
N TRP A 134 2.73 9.72 4.62
CA TRP A 134 1.89 8.71 4.01
C TRP A 134 2.72 7.52 3.55
N ASP A 135 2.21 6.30 3.79
CA ASP A 135 2.85 5.05 3.36
C ASP A 135 1.78 4.01 2.96
N ASN A 136 1.87 3.47 1.75
CA ASN A 136 0.98 2.42 1.29
C ASN A 136 1.66 1.08 1.04
N SER A 137 2.96 0.96 1.31
CA SER A 137 3.75 -0.22 0.99
C SER A 137 3.18 -1.53 1.56
N ASN A 138 2.49 -1.46 2.70
CA ASN A 138 1.83 -2.59 3.34
C ASN A 138 0.33 -2.66 3.03
N ILE A 139 -0.39 -1.52 3.17
CA ILE A 139 -1.86 -1.50 3.05
C ILE A 139 -2.35 -1.74 1.62
N ALA A 140 -1.53 -1.46 0.60
CA ALA A 140 -1.86 -1.75 -0.79
C ALA A 140 -1.94 -3.26 -1.11
N GLU A 141 -1.45 -4.15 -0.24
CA GLU A 141 -1.72 -5.60 -0.31
C GLU A 141 -3.21 -5.89 -0.03
N SER A 142 -3.84 -5.08 0.83
CA SER A 142 -5.26 -5.23 1.20
C SER A 142 -6.21 -4.44 0.31
N TYR A 143 -5.76 -3.27 -0.17
CA TYR A 143 -6.53 -2.36 -1.02
C TYR A 143 -5.67 -1.91 -2.21
N PRO A 144 -5.48 -2.78 -3.22
CA PRO A 144 -4.65 -2.46 -4.38
C PRO A 144 -5.30 -1.41 -5.28
N GLY A 145 -4.48 -0.51 -5.86
CA GLY A 145 -4.92 0.48 -6.85
C GLY A 145 -5.93 1.50 -6.31
N VAL A 146 -6.79 2.00 -7.19
CA VAL A 146 -7.84 2.97 -6.84
C VAL A 146 -9.00 2.27 -6.16
N THR A 147 -9.51 2.87 -5.10
CA THR A 147 -10.56 2.36 -4.21
C THR A 147 -11.72 3.35 -4.17
N THR A 148 -12.95 2.88 -3.99
CA THR A 148 -14.13 3.75 -3.91
C THR A 148 -14.26 4.42 -2.54
N PRO A 149 -14.96 5.56 -2.44
CA PRO A 149 -15.25 6.24 -1.18
C PRO A 149 -15.95 5.37 -0.14
N LEU A 150 -16.87 4.48 -0.56
CA LEU A 150 -17.53 3.55 0.36
C LEU A 150 -16.54 2.63 1.04
N THR A 151 -15.67 1.99 0.27
CA THR A 151 -14.65 1.09 0.82
C THR A 151 -13.69 1.86 1.73
N PHE A 152 -13.26 3.07 1.34
CA PHE A 152 -12.39 3.87 2.18
C PHE A 152 -13.05 4.25 3.51
N SER A 153 -14.29 4.76 3.50
CA SER A 153 -14.99 5.17 4.72
C SER A 153 -15.25 3.98 5.65
N PHE A 154 -15.60 2.81 5.09
CA PHE A 154 -15.72 1.57 5.83
C PHE A 154 -14.38 1.13 6.44
N ALA A 155 -13.30 1.11 5.64
CA ALA A 155 -11.97 0.74 6.10
C ALA A 155 -11.46 1.68 7.20
N ARG A 156 -11.64 3.00 7.05
CA ARG A 156 -11.26 4.02 8.05
C ARG A 156 -11.89 3.71 9.41
N ARG A 157 -13.20 3.41 9.46
CA ARG A 157 -13.89 3.03 10.70
C ARG A 157 -13.36 1.73 11.28
N ALA A 158 -13.14 0.72 10.43
CA ALA A 158 -12.61 -0.57 10.87
C ALA A 158 -11.22 -0.43 11.49
N TYR A 159 -10.32 0.33 10.86
CA TYR A 159 -8.98 0.54 11.36
C TYR A 159 -8.97 1.39 12.64
N GLU A 160 -9.80 2.44 12.74
CA GLU A 160 -9.96 3.21 13.99
C GLU A 160 -10.29 2.27 15.16
N GLU A 161 -11.31 1.40 15.01
CA GLU A 161 -11.73 0.49 16.07
C GLU A 161 -10.70 -0.60 16.37
N VAL A 162 -10.04 -1.15 15.37
CA VAL A 162 -8.97 -2.15 15.52
C VAL A 162 -7.81 -1.60 16.35
N TYR A 163 -7.35 -0.39 16.08
CA TYR A 163 -6.26 0.23 16.85
C TYR A 163 -6.69 0.64 18.27
N ARG A 164 -7.92 1.08 18.46
CA ARG A 164 -8.49 1.33 19.81
C ARG A 164 -8.53 0.04 20.63
N GLN A 165 -8.99 -1.06 20.03
CA GLN A 165 -9.01 -2.38 20.70
C GLN A 165 -7.60 -2.87 21.00
N PHE A 166 -6.66 -2.70 20.07
CA PHE A 166 -5.27 -3.07 20.29
C PHE A 166 -4.68 -2.32 21.50
N CYS A 167 -4.90 -1.02 21.63
CA CYS A 167 -4.47 -0.24 22.80
C CYS A 167 -5.11 -0.75 24.10
N ARG A 168 -6.40 -1.09 24.09
CA ARG A 168 -7.08 -1.66 25.26
C ARG A 168 -6.47 -3.01 25.68
N ILE A 169 -6.19 -3.88 24.71
CA ILE A 169 -5.55 -5.19 24.93
C ILE A 169 -4.16 -5.01 25.53
N MET A 170 -3.41 -4.01 25.09
CA MET A 170 -2.09 -3.67 25.60
C MET A 170 -2.13 -2.91 26.94
N GLY A 171 -3.31 -2.70 27.52
CA GLY A 171 -3.49 -2.11 28.85
C GLY A 171 -3.48 -0.58 28.90
N VAL A 172 -3.60 0.10 27.75
CA VAL A 172 -3.74 1.57 27.70
C VAL A 172 -5.10 1.97 28.32
N PRO A 173 -5.12 2.92 29.27
CA PRO A 173 -6.35 3.40 29.89
C PRO A 173 -7.33 4.03 28.90
N ASN A 174 -8.64 3.83 29.12
CA ASN A 174 -9.68 4.32 28.20
C ASN A 174 -9.69 5.85 28.06
N ASN A 175 -9.39 6.60 29.14
CA ASN A 175 -9.29 8.07 29.07
C ASN A 175 -8.20 8.50 28.06
N ILE A 176 -7.01 7.87 28.09
CA ILE A 176 -5.92 8.15 27.14
C ILE A 176 -6.36 7.83 25.72
N ILE A 177 -7.05 6.70 25.50
CA ILE A 177 -7.59 6.33 24.18
C ILE A 177 -8.61 7.37 23.70
N THR A 178 -9.43 7.90 24.58
CA THR A 178 -10.42 8.93 24.25
C THR A 178 -9.76 10.26 23.93
N ASP A 179 -8.77 10.68 24.71
CA ASP A 179 -8.01 11.92 24.50
C ASP A 179 -7.29 11.94 23.14
N HIS A 180 -6.88 10.77 22.64
CA HIS A 180 -6.24 10.59 21.34
C HIS A 180 -7.23 10.22 20.21
N SER A 181 -8.53 10.47 20.37
CA SER A 181 -9.56 10.09 19.40
C SER A 181 -9.27 10.59 17.98
N THR A 182 -8.74 11.80 17.84
CA THR A 182 -8.34 12.38 16.55
C THR A 182 -7.25 11.55 15.87
N THR A 183 -6.23 11.10 16.63
CA THR A 183 -5.14 10.26 16.10
C THR A 183 -5.69 8.95 15.52
N PHE A 184 -6.62 8.27 16.23
CA PHE A 184 -7.23 7.03 15.77
C PHE A 184 -8.10 7.22 14.51
N ARG A 185 -8.79 8.37 14.38
CA ARG A 185 -9.57 8.70 13.17
C ARG A 185 -8.69 8.97 11.94
N HIS A 186 -7.45 9.43 12.14
CA HIS A 186 -6.51 9.79 11.09
C HIS A 186 -5.42 8.72 10.86
N MET A 187 -5.74 7.44 11.12
CA MET A 187 -4.84 6.33 10.83
C MET A 187 -4.66 6.08 9.34
N LEU A 188 -5.70 6.35 8.56
CA LEU A 188 -5.72 6.20 7.11
C LEU A 188 -6.02 7.52 6.41
N GLY A 189 -5.42 7.73 5.24
CA GLY A 189 -5.71 8.79 4.30
C GLY A 189 -6.16 8.26 2.95
N PHE A 190 -6.91 9.08 2.21
CA PHE A 190 -7.43 8.79 0.88
C PHE A 190 -6.81 9.74 -0.13
N ILE A 191 -5.74 9.29 -0.80
CA ILE A 191 -4.91 10.12 -1.66
C ILE A 191 -5.04 9.68 -3.11
N GLN A 192 -5.59 10.53 -3.96
CA GLN A 192 -5.88 10.20 -5.36
C GLN A 192 -6.59 8.84 -5.50
N GLY A 193 -7.63 8.63 -4.70
CA GLY A 193 -8.40 7.40 -4.69
C GLY A 193 -7.68 6.17 -4.11
N ARG A 194 -6.50 6.31 -3.50
CA ARG A 194 -5.72 5.20 -2.91
C ARG A 194 -5.60 5.34 -1.41
N ILE A 195 -5.57 4.23 -0.71
CA ILE A 195 -5.50 4.19 0.76
C ILE A 195 -4.04 4.18 1.20
N TYR A 196 -3.71 5.08 2.12
CA TYR A 196 -2.39 5.21 2.75
C TYR A 196 -2.50 5.16 4.26
N TYR A 197 -1.51 4.58 4.94
CA TYR A 197 -1.31 4.82 6.37
C TYR A 197 -0.76 6.21 6.62
N ASN A 198 -1.28 6.89 7.65
CA ASN A 198 -0.61 8.03 8.25
C ASN A 198 0.40 7.51 9.27
N LEU A 199 1.67 7.44 8.89
CA LEU A 199 2.71 6.88 9.76
C LEU A 199 2.89 7.69 11.05
N LEU A 200 2.74 9.02 11.02
CA LEU A 200 2.84 9.82 12.25
C LEU A 200 1.73 9.47 13.25
N SER A 201 0.50 9.29 12.78
CA SER A 201 -0.60 8.80 13.62
C SER A 201 -0.30 7.41 14.17
N TRP A 202 0.27 6.54 13.35
CA TRP A 202 0.66 5.20 13.76
C TRP A 202 1.74 5.22 14.85
N TYR A 203 2.79 6.05 14.70
CA TYR A 203 3.81 6.21 15.73
C TYR A 203 3.25 6.81 17.02
N ARG A 204 2.31 7.78 16.93
CA ARG A 204 1.62 8.32 18.11
C ARG A 204 0.85 7.22 18.85
N VAL A 205 0.13 6.36 18.15
CA VAL A 205 -0.55 5.21 18.76
C VAL A 205 0.44 4.24 19.41
N LEU A 206 1.57 3.95 18.75
CA LEU A 206 2.63 3.13 19.35
C LEU A 206 3.23 3.75 20.62
N ALA A 207 3.38 5.08 20.65
CA ALA A 207 3.91 5.79 21.82
C ALA A 207 2.99 5.68 23.04
N LEU A 208 1.69 5.39 22.85
CA LEU A 208 0.76 5.11 23.96
C LEU A 208 1.00 3.75 24.62
N LEU A 209 1.71 2.83 23.92
CA LEU A 209 1.92 1.48 24.41
C LEU A 209 3.02 1.43 25.47
N PRO A 210 2.82 0.71 26.57
CA PRO A 210 3.85 0.49 27.56
C PRO A 210 5.09 -0.16 26.94
N GLY A 211 6.29 0.33 27.29
CA GLY A 211 7.55 -0.20 26.77
C GLY A 211 7.84 0.16 25.30
N TYR A 212 7.31 1.28 24.81
CA TYR A 212 7.47 1.77 23.43
C TYR A 212 8.90 1.64 22.88
N LYS A 213 9.91 2.08 23.63
CA LYS A 213 11.33 2.02 23.22
C LYS A 213 11.81 0.61 22.91
N LEU A 214 11.30 -0.40 23.64
CA LEU A 214 11.62 -1.81 23.44
C LEU A 214 10.85 -2.39 22.24
N ASN A 215 9.59 -1.99 22.08
CA ASN A 215 8.67 -2.57 21.10
C ASN A 215 8.74 -1.90 19.73
N ARG A 216 9.26 -0.66 19.62
CA ARG A 216 9.31 0.13 18.40
C ARG A 216 9.89 -0.64 17.21
N ARG A 217 11.11 -1.16 17.33
CA ARG A 217 11.79 -1.91 16.25
C ARG A 217 10.99 -3.13 15.80
N PHE A 218 10.40 -3.84 16.75
CA PHE A 218 9.57 -5.00 16.45
C PHE A 218 8.31 -4.62 15.68
N MET A 219 7.65 -3.53 16.08
CA MET A 219 6.44 -3.03 15.43
C MET A 219 6.73 -2.43 14.04
N GLU A 220 7.86 -1.74 13.87
CA GLU A 220 8.34 -1.25 12.57
C GLU A 220 8.57 -2.41 11.59
N GLN A 221 9.23 -3.47 12.05
CA GLN A 221 9.44 -4.67 11.25
C GLN A 221 8.12 -5.35 10.88
N MET A 222 7.13 -5.31 11.78
CA MET A 222 5.79 -5.84 11.57
C MET A 222 5.04 -5.10 10.45
N MET A 223 5.15 -3.77 10.41
CA MET A 223 4.53 -2.92 9.40
C MET A 223 5.33 -2.88 8.09
N GLY A 224 6.50 -3.51 8.04
CA GLY A 224 7.37 -3.45 6.88
C GLY A 224 8.01 -2.07 6.66
N VAL A 225 8.07 -1.24 7.72
CA VAL A 225 8.72 0.07 7.69
C VAL A 225 10.22 -0.16 7.48
N LYS A 226 10.74 0.26 6.31
CA LYS A 226 12.14 0.02 5.92
C LYS A 226 13.11 0.95 6.64
N GLU A 227 12.68 2.17 6.92
CA GLU A 227 13.47 3.23 7.56
C GLU A 227 12.70 3.75 8.76
N SER A 228 13.28 3.63 9.95
CA SER A 228 12.73 4.20 11.18
C SER A 228 12.70 5.72 11.07
N LEU A 229 11.63 6.36 11.56
CA LEU A 229 11.59 7.82 11.62
C LEU A 229 12.65 8.35 12.57
N PRO A 230 13.31 9.49 12.23
CA PRO A 230 14.20 10.19 13.14
C PRO A 230 13.51 10.53 14.46
N ASP A 231 14.23 10.39 15.56
CA ASP A 231 13.69 10.69 16.91
C ASP A 231 13.25 12.15 17.07
N GLU A 232 13.81 13.07 16.28
CA GLU A 232 13.47 14.49 16.24
C GLU A 232 12.02 14.74 15.82
N LEU A 233 11.49 14.01 14.84
CA LEU A 233 10.08 14.09 14.43
C LEU A 233 9.11 13.50 15.46
N LEU A 234 9.63 12.71 16.41
CA LEU A 234 8.86 12.11 17.50
C LEU A 234 9.04 12.89 18.82
N ALA A 235 10.00 13.81 18.89
CA ALA A 235 10.41 14.52 20.11
C ALA A 235 9.47 15.67 20.53
N GLU A 236 8.44 16.01 19.76
CA GLU A 236 7.35 16.89 20.23
C GLU A 236 6.51 16.27 21.37
N GLN A 237 6.80 15.04 21.74
CA GLN A 237 6.19 14.40 22.90
C GLN A 237 7.10 14.61 24.12
N THR A 238 6.62 15.38 25.08
CA THR A 238 7.25 15.70 26.35
C THR A 238 7.98 14.51 26.96
N PRO A 239 9.28 14.62 27.31
CA PRO A 239 9.99 13.54 28.00
C PRO A 239 9.28 13.24 29.32
N PRO A 240 9.10 11.94 29.66
CA PRO A 240 8.43 11.56 30.90
C PRO A 240 9.15 12.14 32.12
N SER A 241 8.39 12.76 33.01
CA SER A 241 8.91 13.27 34.27
C SER A 241 9.41 12.11 35.15
N ARG A 242 10.23 12.36 36.18
CA ARG A 242 10.74 11.32 37.06
C ARG A 242 9.64 10.49 37.73
N GLY A 243 8.44 11.05 37.96
CA GLY A 243 7.26 10.34 38.46
C GLY A 243 6.66 9.35 37.47
N ASP A 244 6.80 9.63 36.18
CA ASP A 244 6.27 8.76 35.12
C ASP A 244 7.03 7.44 34.99
N ARG A 245 8.31 7.35 35.36
CA ARG A 245 9.11 6.11 35.27
C ARG A 245 8.59 5.01 36.21
N LEU A 246 8.17 5.35 37.43
CA LEU A 246 7.60 4.38 38.36
C LEU A 246 6.22 3.91 37.88
N ARG A 247 5.43 4.84 37.37
CA ARG A 247 4.15 4.60 36.75
C ARG A 247 4.28 3.72 35.51
N ASP A 248 5.27 4.01 34.64
CA ASP A 248 5.58 3.22 33.44
C ASP A 248 6.02 1.80 33.80
N THR A 249 6.79 1.61 34.88
CA THR A 249 7.19 0.27 35.36
C THR A 249 5.99 -0.52 35.85
N LEU A 250 5.08 0.09 36.59
CA LEU A 250 3.83 -0.53 37.03
C LEU A 250 2.90 -0.86 35.85
N TYR A 251 2.79 0.04 34.88
CA TYR A 251 2.04 -0.22 33.64
C TYR A 251 2.66 -1.35 32.82
N LEU A 252 4.00 -1.41 32.71
CA LEU A 252 4.71 -2.51 32.05
C LEU A 252 4.44 -3.85 32.76
N GLY A 253 4.51 -3.91 34.09
CA GLY A 253 4.16 -5.09 34.87
C GLY A 253 2.72 -5.53 34.63
N ARG A 254 1.75 -4.61 34.65
CA ARG A 254 0.34 -4.87 34.34
C ARG A 254 0.17 -5.38 32.90
N THR A 255 0.87 -4.79 31.93
CA THR A 255 0.83 -5.22 30.52
C THR A 255 1.38 -6.61 30.34
N LEU A 256 2.53 -6.93 30.95
CA LEU A 256 3.12 -8.27 30.90
C LEU A 256 2.18 -9.32 31.52
N THR A 257 1.59 -9.02 32.68
CA THR A 257 0.58 -9.89 33.30
C THR A 257 -0.63 -10.04 32.40
N GLY A 258 -1.14 -8.94 31.82
CA GLY A 258 -2.23 -8.94 30.85
C GLY A 258 -1.93 -9.77 29.61
N LEU A 259 -0.71 -9.70 29.07
CA LEU A 259 -0.27 -10.51 27.94
C LEU A 259 -0.23 -12.00 28.28
N ILE A 260 0.31 -12.38 29.45
CA ILE A 260 0.31 -13.78 29.91
C ILE A 260 -1.12 -14.30 30.01
N VAL A 261 -2.02 -13.54 30.64
CA VAL A 261 -3.44 -13.90 30.78
C VAL A 261 -4.11 -14.01 29.40
N ASN A 262 -3.86 -13.06 28.50
CA ASN A 262 -4.37 -13.09 27.13
C ASN A 262 -3.87 -14.32 26.36
N TYR A 263 -2.60 -14.69 26.52
CA TYR A 263 -2.03 -15.90 25.90
C TYR A 263 -2.71 -17.18 26.41
N LEU A 264 -2.89 -17.29 27.72
CA LEU A 264 -3.51 -18.48 28.34
C LEU A 264 -5.00 -18.60 27.97
N LEU A 265 -5.72 -17.47 27.87
CA LEU A 265 -7.11 -17.43 27.53
C LEU A 265 -7.38 -17.41 26.02
N LEU A 266 -6.34 -17.28 25.17
CA LEU A 266 -6.49 -17.13 23.72
C LEU A 266 -7.34 -18.23 23.06
N PRO A 267 -7.20 -19.55 23.38
CA PRO A 267 -8.07 -20.57 22.80
C PRO A 267 -9.55 -20.29 23.06
N ARG A 268 -9.91 -20.02 24.31
CA ARG A 268 -11.30 -19.70 24.70
C ARG A 268 -11.83 -18.43 24.01
N ARG A 269 -10.96 -17.42 23.82
CA ARG A 269 -11.35 -16.18 23.11
C ARG A 269 -11.57 -16.44 21.63
N ILE A 270 -10.79 -17.30 21.00
CA ILE A 270 -10.97 -17.71 19.61
C ILE A 270 -12.30 -18.45 19.46
N ASP A 271 -12.60 -19.41 20.33
CA ASP A 271 -13.89 -20.15 20.31
C ASP A 271 -15.06 -19.18 20.46
N ALA A 272 -15.03 -18.29 21.45
CA ALA A 272 -16.06 -17.27 21.69
C ALA A 272 -16.17 -16.26 20.50
N PHE A 273 -15.08 -15.99 19.80
CA PHE A 273 -15.10 -15.18 18.58
C PHE A 273 -15.83 -15.90 17.45
N TYR A 274 -15.53 -17.19 17.20
CA TYR A 274 -16.24 -18.00 16.20
C TYR A 274 -17.72 -18.14 16.52
N ASP A 275 -18.09 -18.34 17.80
CA ASP A 275 -19.49 -18.39 18.23
C ASP A 275 -20.22 -17.08 17.90
N ARG A 276 -19.64 -15.92 18.27
CA ARG A 276 -20.22 -14.61 17.92
C ARG A 276 -20.38 -14.43 16.42
N LEU A 277 -19.34 -14.79 15.66
CA LEU A 277 -19.33 -14.63 14.22
C LEU A 277 -20.36 -15.55 13.55
N ASN A 278 -20.46 -16.81 13.99
CA ASN A 278 -21.43 -17.76 13.44
C ASN A 278 -22.87 -17.38 13.83
N ASN A 279 -23.11 -16.83 15.02
CA ASN A 279 -24.40 -16.30 15.40
C ASN A 279 -24.81 -15.08 14.57
N ALA A 280 -23.84 -14.21 14.21
CA ALA A 280 -24.11 -13.00 13.43
C ALA A 280 -24.19 -13.25 11.91
N LEU A 281 -23.41 -14.20 11.37
CA LEU A 281 -23.22 -14.45 9.94
C LEU A 281 -23.59 -15.87 9.51
N GLY A 282 -24.20 -16.68 10.37
CA GLY A 282 -24.58 -18.07 10.10
C GLY A 282 -25.76 -18.22 9.15
N SER A 283 -26.31 -19.46 9.07
CA SER A 283 -27.39 -19.85 8.16
C SER A 283 -28.73 -19.14 8.45
N GLU A 284 -28.97 -18.71 9.68
CA GLU A 284 -30.20 -18.00 10.09
C GLU A 284 -30.14 -16.48 9.81
N ARG A 285 -29.15 -16.04 9.00
CA ARG A 285 -29.03 -14.62 8.63
C ARG A 285 -30.27 -14.13 7.87
N PRO A 286 -30.73 -12.88 8.14
CA PRO A 286 -31.95 -12.35 7.49
C PRO A 286 -31.77 -12.20 5.98
N ASP A 287 -32.85 -12.44 5.23
CA ASP A 287 -32.91 -12.07 3.81
C ASP A 287 -32.92 -10.54 3.68
N LEU A 288 -31.88 -10.00 3.04
CA LEU A 288 -31.71 -8.55 2.90
C LEU A 288 -32.71 -7.93 1.92
N LYS A 289 -33.19 -8.70 0.93
CA LYS A 289 -34.14 -8.22 -0.08
C LYS A 289 -35.50 -7.84 0.50
N GLN A 290 -35.85 -8.40 1.66
CA GLN A 290 -37.11 -8.12 2.36
C GLN A 290 -37.00 -6.98 3.34
N LYS A 291 -35.81 -6.38 3.53
CA LYS A 291 -35.56 -5.32 4.50
C LYS A 291 -35.65 -3.94 3.89
N ARG A 292 -36.28 -3.04 4.63
CA ARG A 292 -36.30 -1.61 4.32
C ARG A 292 -34.91 -0.98 4.56
N PRO A 293 -34.62 0.20 3.97
CA PRO A 293 -33.34 0.88 4.15
C PRO A 293 -32.97 1.14 5.63
N ASP A 294 -33.93 1.55 6.45
CA ASP A 294 -33.73 1.79 7.88
C ASP A 294 -33.37 0.50 8.65
N GLU A 295 -34.02 -0.62 8.30
CA GLU A 295 -33.72 -1.93 8.88
C GLU A 295 -32.33 -2.46 8.42
N LEU A 296 -31.93 -2.18 7.19
CA LEU A 296 -30.59 -2.51 6.69
C LEU A 296 -29.51 -1.73 7.43
N VAL A 297 -29.72 -0.43 7.68
CA VAL A 297 -28.80 0.38 8.48
C VAL A 297 -28.74 -0.13 9.92
N ALA A 298 -29.88 -0.45 10.53
CA ALA A 298 -29.92 -1.01 11.88
C ALA A 298 -29.19 -2.36 11.96
N TYR A 299 -29.39 -3.23 10.95
CA TYR A 299 -28.71 -4.51 10.86
C TYR A 299 -27.18 -4.34 10.70
N TYR A 300 -26.73 -3.42 9.84
CA TYR A 300 -25.31 -3.11 9.70
C TYR A 300 -24.71 -2.63 11.03
N ARG A 301 -25.34 -1.66 11.71
CA ARG A 301 -24.87 -1.15 13.02
C ARG A 301 -24.79 -2.26 14.08
N ASN A 302 -25.74 -3.20 14.04
CA ASN A 302 -25.70 -4.37 14.90
C ASN A 302 -24.49 -5.27 14.61
N LEU A 303 -24.21 -5.57 13.32
CA LEU A 303 -23.01 -6.31 12.91
C LEU A 303 -21.72 -5.58 13.30
N GLU A 304 -21.67 -4.26 13.12
CA GLU A 304 -20.54 -3.42 13.52
C GLU A 304 -20.28 -3.54 15.03
N SER A 305 -21.31 -3.45 15.85
CA SER A 305 -21.21 -3.52 17.30
C SER A 305 -20.83 -4.92 17.80
N GLN A 306 -21.31 -5.98 17.16
CA GLN A 306 -21.03 -7.35 17.57
C GLN A 306 -19.68 -7.88 17.12
N LEU A 307 -19.22 -7.46 15.92
CA LEU A 307 -18.03 -8.02 15.27
C LEU A 307 -16.90 -7.01 15.17
N LEU A 308 -17.13 -5.84 14.56
CA LEU A 308 -16.06 -4.88 14.28
C LEU A 308 -15.46 -4.30 15.55
N THR A 309 -16.31 -3.94 16.53
CA THR A 309 -15.87 -3.42 17.83
C THR A 309 -15.38 -4.51 18.79
N ARG A 310 -15.43 -5.78 18.40
CA ARG A 310 -15.01 -6.96 19.18
C ARG A 310 -14.10 -7.89 18.39
N TRP A 311 -13.16 -7.31 17.63
CA TRP A 311 -12.16 -8.04 16.82
C TRP A 311 -10.91 -8.40 17.64
N ASP A 312 -11.06 -8.64 18.95
CA ASP A 312 -10.00 -8.84 19.92
C ASP A 312 -9.19 -10.13 19.71
N ALA A 313 -9.84 -11.27 19.49
CA ALA A 313 -9.18 -12.55 19.36
C ALA A 313 -8.21 -12.62 18.16
N PRO A 314 -8.58 -12.16 16.93
CA PRO A 314 -7.64 -12.03 15.82
C PRO A 314 -6.43 -11.16 16.14
N LEU A 315 -6.62 -10.00 16.80
CA LEU A 315 -5.53 -9.08 17.15
C LEU A 315 -4.55 -9.70 18.14
N ILE A 316 -5.08 -10.35 19.19
CA ILE A 316 -4.25 -11.04 20.21
C ILE A 316 -3.48 -12.17 19.54
N ASN A 317 -4.14 -12.95 18.67
CA ASN A 317 -3.50 -14.06 17.97
C ASN A 317 -2.37 -13.58 17.05
N ASP A 318 -2.62 -12.51 16.27
CA ASP A 318 -1.63 -11.93 15.36
C ASP A 318 -0.40 -11.43 16.12
N PHE A 319 -0.62 -10.78 17.25
CA PHE A 319 0.47 -10.32 18.13
C PHE A 319 1.35 -11.50 18.61
N PHE A 320 0.74 -12.55 19.13
CA PHE A 320 1.52 -13.72 19.57
C PHE A 320 2.11 -14.52 18.41
N ALA A 321 1.44 -14.61 17.27
CA ALA A 321 1.99 -15.27 16.08
C ALA A 321 3.33 -14.66 15.68
N MET A 322 3.43 -13.33 15.72
CA MET A 322 4.67 -12.62 15.40
C MET A 322 5.75 -12.82 16.45
N ILE A 323 5.41 -12.77 17.74
CA ILE A 323 6.37 -13.05 18.83
C ILE A 323 6.96 -14.45 18.67
N PHE A 324 6.12 -15.48 18.54
CA PHE A 324 6.59 -16.85 18.42
C PHE A 324 7.33 -17.11 17.10
N TYR A 325 6.96 -16.43 16.01
CA TYR A 325 7.69 -16.47 14.74
C TYR A 325 9.11 -15.89 14.91
N GLY A 326 9.22 -14.72 15.54
CA GLY A 326 10.51 -14.06 15.81
C GLY A 326 11.40 -14.88 16.75
N ILE A 327 10.83 -15.44 17.84
CA ILE A 327 11.57 -16.32 18.75
C ILE A 327 12.04 -17.57 18.01
N LEU A 328 11.18 -18.21 17.21
CA LEU A 328 11.55 -19.39 16.43
C LEU A 328 12.71 -19.08 15.48
N ARG A 329 12.70 -17.89 14.84
CA ARG A 329 13.77 -17.40 13.97
C ARG A 329 15.11 -17.34 14.71
N GLN A 330 15.12 -16.69 15.87
CA GLN A 330 16.32 -16.55 16.70
C GLN A 330 16.84 -17.91 17.21
N LEU A 331 15.94 -18.81 17.59
CA LEU A 331 16.34 -20.15 18.06
C LEU A 331 16.88 -21.02 16.91
N ALA A 332 16.26 -20.95 15.71
CA ALA A 332 16.72 -21.67 14.52
C ALA A 332 18.12 -21.17 14.08
N GLU A 333 18.33 -19.87 14.08
CA GLU A 333 19.63 -19.27 13.78
C GLU A 333 20.70 -19.65 14.82
N LYS A 334 20.43 -19.40 16.10
CA LYS A 334 21.41 -19.57 17.19
C LYS A 334 21.73 -21.03 17.51
N TRP A 335 20.75 -21.94 17.41
CA TRP A 335 20.88 -23.32 17.82
C TRP A 335 21.01 -24.34 16.71
N CYS A 336 20.52 -23.97 15.49
CA CYS A 336 20.54 -24.87 14.32
C CYS A 336 21.32 -24.30 13.13
N GLY A 337 21.89 -23.08 13.24
CA GLY A 337 22.70 -22.45 12.19
C GLY A 337 21.90 -21.97 10.98
N ASP A 338 20.60 -21.71 11.13
CA ASP A 338 19.71 -21.25 10.04
C ASP A 338 19.87 -19.76 9.77
N THR A 339 20.96 -19.34 9.17
CA THR A 339 21.23 -17.91 8.85
C THR A 339 20.25 -17.32 7.82
N HIS A 340 19.72 -18.13 6.92
CA HIS A 340 18.84 -17.68 5.84
C HIS A 340 17.34 -17.89 6.12
N GLY A 341 16.94 -18.60 7.21
CA GLY A 341 15.53 -18.89 7.53
C GLY A 341 14.92 -20.03 6.73
N THR A 342 15.72 -20.77 5.99
CA THR A 342 15.27 -21.90 5.16
C THR A 342 14.72 -23.03 6.03
N LEU A 343 15.42 -23.35 7.14
CA LEU A 343 14.98 -24.35 8.10
C LEU A 343 13.67 -23.94 8.78
N GLN A 344 13.57 -22.68 9.22
CA GLN A 344 12.35 -22.15 9.81
C GLN A 344 11.17 -22.24 8.85
N ASN A 345 11.35 -21.84 7.59
CA ASN A 345 10.30 -21.88 6.57
C ASN A 345 9.85 -23.34 6.29
N ALA A 346 10.80 -24.27 6.19
CA ALA A 346 10.48 -25.68 6.00
C ALA A 346 9.74 -26.28 7.22
N LEU A 347 10.10 -25.90 8.46
CA LEU A 347 9.41 -26.31 9.68
C LEU A 347 7.97 -25.79 9.75
N LEU A 348 7.68 -24.63 9.18
CA LEU A 348 6.35 -24.02 9.18
C LEU A 348 5.50 -24.45 7.97
N SER A 349 6.06 -25.19 7.01
CA SER A 349 5.35 -25.66 5.81
C SER A 349 4.52 -26.91 6.08
N GLY A 350 3.39 -27.05 5.36
CA GLY A 350 2.59 -28.28 5.32
C GLY A 350 1.98 -28.66 6.68
N THR A 351 1.64 -27.68 7.49
CA THR A 351 1.04 -27.94 8.82
C THR A 351 -0.43 -28.35 8.74
N GLY A 352 -1.08 -28.13 7.60
CA GLY A 352 -2.49 -28.43 7.35
C GLY A 352 -3.48 -27.58 8.14
N GLY A 353 -4.76 -27.61 7.75
CA GLY A 353 -5.84 -26.90 8.45
C GLY A 353 -5.85 -25.38 8.24
N ILE A 354 -5.23 -24.88 7.16
CA ILE A 354 -5.33 -23.48 6.73
C ILE A 354 -6.45 -23.37 5.71
N VAL A 355 -7.54 -22.69 6.08
CA VAL A 355 -8.73 -22.49 5.26
C VAL A 355 -8.39 -21.81 3.92
N SER A 356 -7.43 -20.92 3.91
CA SER A 356 -7.01 -20.21 2.68
C SER A 356 -6.38 -21.14 1.62
N ALA A 357 -5.93 -22.34 1.96
CA ALA A 357 -5.38 -23.31 1.00
C ALA A 357 -6.44 -24.28 0.45
N GLU A 358 -7.60 -24.41 1.09
CA GLU A 358 -8.67 -25.32 0.69
C GLU A 358 -9.26 -25.04 -0.70
N PRO A 359 -9.43 -23.76 -1.15
CA PRO A 359 -9.94 -23.47 -2.50
C PRO A 359 -9.20 -24.20 -3.61
N ALA A 360 -7.87 -24.32 -3.51
CA ALA A 360 -7.07 -25.05 -4.50
C ALA A 360 -7.40 -26.55 -4.53
N ALA A 361 -7.70 -27.17 -3.39
CA ALA A 361 -8.13 -28.56 -3.32
C ALA A 361 -9.51 -28.76 -3.93
N HIS A 362 -10.46 -27.86 -3.67
CA HIS A 362 -11.79 -27.88 -4.28
C HIS A 362 -11.73 -27.68 -5.80
N ILE A 363 -10.92 -26.74 -6.30
CA ILE A 363 -10.72 -26.52 -7.74
C ILE A 363 -10.17 -27.79 -8.41
N ARG A 364 -9.16 -28.42 -7.77
CA ARG A 364 -8.59 -29.67 -8.27
C ARG A 364 -9.61 -30.80 -8.27
N CYS A 365 -10.43 -30.93 -7.23
CA CYS A 365 -11.52 -31.91 -7.18
C CYS A 365 -12.55 -31.68 -8.28
N MET A 366 -13.01 -30.43 -8.48
CA MET A 366 -13.93 -30.10 -9.59
C MET A 366 -13.32 -30.44 -10.95
N ALA A 367 -12.03 -30.12 -11.17
CA ALA A 367 -11.34 -30.44 -12.41
C ALA A 367 -11.23 -31.98 -12.63
N GLN A 368 -10.99 -32.77 -11.58
CA GLN A 368 -10.99 -34.23 -11.64
C GLN A 368 -12.37 -34.79 -11.98
N LEU A 369 -13.45 -34.22 -11.47
CA LEU A 369 -14.81 -34.61 -11.75
C LEU A 369 -15.23 -34.36 -13.21
N THR A 370 -14.53 -33.50 -13.93
CA THR A 370 -14.74 -33.22 -15.36
C THR A 370 -13.89 -34.11 -16.27
N ALA A 371 -12.95 -34.88 -15.71
CA ALA A 371 -12.03 -35.71 -16.48
C ALA A 371 -12.80 -36.68 -17.42
N GLY A 372 -12.48 -36.62 -18.72
CA GLY A 372 -13.16 -37.39 -19.76
C GLY A 372 -14.35 -36.71 -20.45
N ASP A 373 -14.90 -35.60 -19.89
CA ASP A 373 -15.94 -34.80 -20.55
C ASP A 373 -15.32 -33.59 -21.29
N ASN A 374 -14.70 -33.88 -22.45
CA ASN A 374 -14.00 -32.85 -23.25
C ASN A 374 -14.92 -31.69 -23.70
N LYS A 375 -16.23 -31.98 -23.88
CA LYS A 375 -17.21 -30.93 -24.23
C LYS A 375 -17.40 -29.96 -23.08
N PHE A 376 -17.56 -30.47 -21.88
CA PHE A 376 -17.75 -29.64 -20.68
C PHE A 376 -16.45 -28.92 -20.29
N ILE A 377 -15.30 -29.57 -20.41
CA ILE A 377 -13.99 -28.92 -20.21
C ILE A 377 -13.82 -27.71 -21.15
N THR A 378 -14.17 -27.90 -22.45
CA THR A 378 -14.10 -26.82 -23.43
C THR A 378 -15.09 -25.71 -23.11
N LEU A 379 -16.30 -26.05 -22.66
CA LEU A 379 -17.32 -25.09 -22.24
C LEU A 379 -16.88 -24.31 -21.03
N LEU A 380 -16.34 -24.96 -19.98
CA LEU A 380 -15.79 -24.29 -18.79
C LEU A 380 -14.68 -23.31 -19.16
N ALA A 381 -13.80 -23.65 -20.05
CA ALA A 381 -12.65 -22.84 -20.42
C ALA A 381 -12.99 -21.64 -21.31
N ASN A 382 -13.96 -21.75 -22.22
CA ASN A 382 -14.20 -20.80 -23.30
C ASN A 382 -15.65 -20.29 -23.39
N GLY A 383 -16.62 -20.98 -22.73
CA GLY A 383 -18.04 -20.65 -22.80
C GLY A 383 -18.42 -19.36 -22.08
N SER A 384 -19.60 -18.87 -22.37
CA SER A 384 -20.22 -17.79 -21.60
C SER A 384 -20.72 -18.33 -20.25
N LEU A 385 -20.85 -17.41 -19.26
CA LEU A 385 -21.34 -17.78 -17.93
C LEU A 385 -22.72 -18.47 -17.99
N ALA A 386 -23.62 -17.95 -18.82
CA ALA A 386 -24.97 -18.50 -18.97
C ALA A 386 -24.96 -19.95 -19.51
N GLU A 387 -24.14 -20.24 -20.53
CA GLU A 387 -23.98 -21.60 -21.09
C GLU A 387 -23.39 -22.54 -20.04
N ILE A 388 -22.38 -22.13 -19.31
CA ILE A 388 -21.74 -22.94 -18.27
C ILE A 388 -22.74 -23.28 -17.17
N LEU A 389 -23.43 -22.26 -16.63
CA LEU A 389 -24.41 -22.47 -15.56
C LEU A 389 -25.58 -23.37 -15.99
N SER A 390 -26.01 -23.29 -17.24
CA SER A 390 -27.06 -24.18 -17.77
C SER A 390 -26.61 -25.65 -17.90
N ALA A 391 -25.29 -25.87 -18.06
CA ALA A 391 -24.73 -27.21 -18.22
C ALA A 391 -24.35 -27.90 -16.89
N ILE A 392 -24.26 -27.18 -15.79
CA ILE A 392 -23.88 -27.69 -14.45
C ILE A 392 -24.91 -28.71 -13.91
N PRO A 393 -26.25 -28.46 -13.95
CA PRO A 393 -27.23 -29.38 -13.38
C PRO A 393 -27.23 -30.79 -13.98
N ALA A 394 -26.74 -30.95 -15.22
CA ALA A 394 -26.56 -32.24 -15.83
C ALA A 394 -25.42 -33.10 -15.22
N ARG A 395 -24.68 -32.55 -14.24
CA ARG A 395 -23.50 -33.16 -13.61
C ARG A 395 -23.57 -33.06 -12.09
N PRO A 396 -24.39 -33.90 -11.42
CA PRO A 396 -24.71 -33.74 -9.99
C PRO A 396 -23.48 -33.71 -9.06
N ALA A 397 -22.45 -34.52 -9.35
CA ALA A 397 -21.22 -34.54 -8.54
C ALA A 397 -20.43 -33.22 -8.64
N PHE A 398 -20.35 -32.63 -9.84
CA PHE A 398 -19.74 -31.34 -10.06
C PHE A 398 -20.57 -30.23 -9.41
N GLU A 399 -21.90 -30.25 -9.59
CA GLU A 399 -22.81 -29.27 -9.00
C GLU A 399 -22.71 -29.23 -7.47
N ALA A 400 -22.69 -30.41 -6.83
CA ALA A 400 -22.54 -30.51 -5.38
C ALA A 400 -21.22 -29.88 -4.90
N GLN A 401 -20.12 -30.15 -5.61
CA GLN A 401 -18.80 -29.57 -5.25
C GLN A 401 -18.72 -28.10 -5.54
N TYR A 402 -19.33 -27.62 -6.62
CA TYR A 402 -19.44 -26.22 -6.96
C TYR A 402 -20.26 -25.43 -5.93
N ASN A 403 -21.42 -25.96 -5.54
CA ASN A 403 -22.26 -25.33 -4.52
C ASN A 403 -21.57 -25.31 -3.14
N ALA A 404 -20.91 -26.39 -2.73
CA ALA A 404 -20.11 -26.43 -1.50
C ALA A 404 -18.95 -25.42 -1.53
N TYR A 405 -18.33 -25.21 -2.68
CA TYR A 405 -17.32 -24.18 -2.86
C TYR A 405 -17.90 -22.78 -2.67
N LEU A 406 -19.01 -22.46 -3.33
CA LEU A 406 -19.64 -21.15 -3.24
C LEU A 406 -20.20 -20.88 -1.83
N GLU A 407 -20.77 -21.86 -1.16
CA GLU A 407 -21.24 -21.73 0.22
C GLU A 407 -20.12 -21.28 1.16
N LYS A 408 -18.93 -21.85 1.04
CA LYS A 408 -17.79 -21.57 1.92
C LYS A 408 -16.95 -20.38 1.46
N PHE A 409 -16.76 -20.23 0.14
CA PHE A 409 -15.79 -19.28 -0.45
C PHE A 409 -16.44 -18.27 -1.41
N GLY A 410 -17.75 -18.30 -1.58
CA GLY A 410 -18.48 -17.46 -2.54
C GLY A 410 -18.40 -15.96 -2.23
N ASP A 411 -18.19 -15.58 -0.96
CA ASP A 411 -17.95 -14.19 -0.55
C ASP A 411 -16.53 -13.68 -0.91
N ARG A 412 -15.63 -14.55 -1.42
CA ARG A 412 -14.32 -14.14 -1.92
C ARG A 412 -14.44 -13.42 -3.24
N CYS A 413 -13.52 -12.50 -3.45
CA CYS A 413 -13.34 -11.81 -4.72
C CYS A 413 -11.85 -11.53 -4.95
N LEU A 414 -11.52 -11.19 -6.15
CA LEU A 414 -10.26 -10.51 -6.46
C LEU A 414 -10.32 -9.11 -5.84
N GLU A 415 -9.26 -8.67 -5.16
CA GLU A 415 -9.27 -7.45 -4.34
C GLU A 415 -10.23 -7.57 -3.13
N GLU A 416 -10.04 -8.60 -2.34
CA GLU A 416 -10.97 -9.16 -1.35
C GLU A 416 -11.60 -8.15 -0.38
N LEU A 417 -10.88 -7.09 0.00
CA LEU A 417 -11.35 -6.10 0.96
C LEU A 417 -11.99 -4.86 0.30
N LYS A 418 -12.08 -4.79 -1.01
CA LYS A 418 -12.82 -3.74 -1.71
C LYS A 418 -14.30 -4.10 -1.82
N LEU A 419 -15.18 -3.27 -1.28
CA LEU A 419 -16.62 -3.51 -1.29
C LEU A 419 -17.22 -3.44 -2.71
N GLU A 420 -16.61 -2.67 -3.62
CA GLU A 420 -17.01 -2.58 -5.02
C GLU A 420 -16.67 -3.80 -5.88
N SER A 421 -15.73 -4.66 -5.42
CA SER A 421 -15.31 -5.82 -6.20
C SER A 421 -16.39 -6.90 -6.21
N PRO A 422 -16.75 -7.47 -7.40
CA PRO A 422 -17.73 -8.57 -7.46
C PRO A 422 -17.19 -9.80 -6.75
N THR A 423 -18.06 -10.49 -6.03
CA THR A 423 -17.75 -11.78 -5.39
C THR A 423 -17.90 -12.94 -6.37
N LEU A 424 -17.49 -14.15 -5.96
CA LEU A 424 -17.76 -15.35 -6.75
C LEU A 424 -19.26 -15.72 -6.79
N HIS A 425 -20.08 -15.16 -5.88
CA HIS A 425 -21.54 -15.24 -6.01
C HIS A 425 -22.07 -14.34 -7.12
N ASP A 426 -21.43 -13.16 -7.34
CA ASP A 426 -21.83 -12.22 -8.39
C ASP A 426 -21.26 -12.65 -9.76
N ASP A 427 -20.01 -13.12 -9.80
CA ASP A 427 -19.31 -13.55 -11.01
C ASP A 427 -18.43 -14.78 -10.74
N PRO A 428 -18.96 -16.01 -10.88
CA PRO A 428 -18.20 -17.23 -10.72
C PRO A 428 -17.35 -17.62 -11.95
N LEU A 429 -17.38 -16.84 -13.02
CA LEU A 429 -16.70 -17.17 -14.28
C LEU A 429 -15.18 -17.40 -14.12
N PRO A 430 -14.43 -16.59 -13.34
CA PRO A 430 -13.01 -16.84 -13.11
C PRO A 430 -12.72 -18.18 -12.46
N LEU A 431 -13.56 -18.62 -11.50
CA LEU A 431 -13.47 -19.92 -10.87
C LEU A 431 -13.68 -21.05 -11.89
N LEU A 432 -14.77 -20.96 -12.65
CA LEU A 432 -15.15 -21.98 -13.62
C LEU A 432 -14.12 -22.13 -14.75
N ARG A 433 -13.56 -21.01 -15.22
CA ARG A 433 -12.45 -21.00 -16.19
C ARG A 433 -11.20 -21.66 -15.63
N SER A 434 -10.84 -21.36 -14.37
CA SER A 434 -9.69 -22.00 -13.71
C SER A 434 -9.85 -23.52 -13.61
N VAL A 435 -11.06 -23.99 -13.28
CA VAL A 435 -11.39 -25.44 -13.27
C VAL A 435 -11.22 -26.05 -14.66
N GLY A 436 -11.76 -25.39 -15.70
CA GLY A 436 -11.67 -25.87 -17.09
C GLY A 436 -10.24 -25.92 -17.61
N GLN A 437 -9.43 -24.93 -17.29
CA GLN A 437 -8.00 -24.91 -17.65
C GLN A 437 -7.23 -26.05 -16.96
N LEU A 438 -7.43 -26.20 -15.65
CA LEU A 438 -6.77 -27.27 -14.91
C LEU A 438 -7.18 -28.65 -15.46
N ALA A 439 -8.47 -28.86 -15.78
CA ALA A 439 -8.99 -30.09 -16.28
C ALA A 439 -8.41 -30.53 -17.65
N ARG A 440 -8.03 -29.56 -18.52
CA ARG A 440 -7.38 -29.84 -19.81
C ARG A 440 -6.03 -30.57 -19.68
N HIS A 441 -5.38 -30.41 -18.53
CA HIS A 441 -4.02 -30.91 -18.28
C HIS A 441 -3.97 -32.05 -17.26
N LEU A 442 -5.13 -32.43 -16.71
CA LEU A 442 -5.22 -33.62 -15.88
C LEU A 442 -5.33 -34.83 -16.81
N GLU A 443 -4.35 -35.72 -16.72
CA GLU A 443 -4.53 -37.06 -17.33
C GLU A 443 -5.76 -37.74 -16.71
N PRO A 444 -6.61 -38.41 -17.50
CA PRO A 444 -7.72 -39.18 -16.95
C PRO A 444 -7.15 -40.20 -15.94
N PRO A 445 -7.83 -40.41 -14.79
CA PRO A 445 -7.35 -41.35 -13.80
C PRO A 445 -7.14 -42.72 -14.51
N PRO A 446 -6.00 -43.38 -14.28
CA PRO A 446 -5.78 -44.71 -14.89
C PRO A 446 -6.92 -45.63 -14.47
N THR A 447 -7.53 -46.27 -15.44
CA THR A 447 -8.71 -47.17 -15.32
C THR A 447 -8.47 -48.43 -14.47
N SER A 448 -7.35 -48.50 -13.75
CA SER A 448 -6.99 -49.63 -12.89
C SER A 448 -6.49 -49.18 -11.51
N TYR A 449 -7.38 -48.69 -10.66
CA TYR A 449 -7.18 -48.81 -9.22
C TYR A 449 -7.71 -50.17 -8.73
N GLN A 450 -7.08 -51.22 -9.17
CA GLN A 450 -7.05 -52.48 -8.42
C GLN A 450 -5.64 -52.65 -7.85
N ASN A 451 -5.59 -52.71 -6.56
CA ASN A 451 -4.47 -52.91 -5.64
C ASN A 451 -3.89 -51.65 -4.99
N GLY A 452 -4.26 -51.52 -3.72
CA GLY A 452 -3.86 -50.58 -2.71
C GLY A 452 -2.36 -50.34 -2.53
N ALA A 453 -1.72 -49.69 -3.49
CA ALA A 453 -0.44 -49.06 -3.29
C ALA A 453 -0.72 -47.59 -2.96
N HIS A 454 -0.87 -47.29 -1.68
CA HIS A 454 -0.68 -45.93 -1.20
C HIS A 454 0.70 -45.45 -1.69
N PRO A 455 0.83 -44.28 -2.36
CA PRO A 455 2.13 -43.75 -2.67
C PRO A 455 2.90 -43.65 -1.34
N SER A 456 4.10 -44.24 -1.29
CA SER A 456 4.97 -44.21 -0.13
C SER A 456 5.06 -42.77 0.35
N PRO A 457 5.02 -42.47 1.67
CA PRO A 457 5.05 -41.13 2.19
C PRO A 457 6.35 -40.45 1.73
N GLN A 458 6.25 -39.61 0.69
CA GLN A 458 7.38 -38.79 0.28
C GLN A 458 7.78 -37.94 1.49
N THR A 459 9.02 -38.09 1.95
CA THR A 459 9.57 -37.33 3.07
C THR A 459 9.38 -35.85 2.78
N THR A 460 8.52 -35.18 3.56
CA THR A 460 8.19 -33.78 3.32
C THR A 460 9.38 -32.88 3.70
N ALA A 461 9.47 -31.68 3.13
CA ALA A 461 10.46 -30.68 3.53
C ALA A 461 10.43 -30.44 5.05
N SER A 462 9.24 -30.48 5.64
CA SER A 462 9.03 -30.37 7.10
C SER A 462 9.63 -31.55 7.86
N ASP A 463 9.56 -32.79 7.31
CA ASP A 463 10.15 -33.96 7.98
C ASP A 463 11.67 -33.93 7.96
N LEU A 464 12.26 -33.49 6.83
CA LEU A 464 13.70 -33.28 6.72
C LEU A 464 14.17 -32.21 7.70
N ALA A 465 13.46 -31.08 7.75
CA ALA A 465 13.73 -29.99 8.71
C ALA A 465 13.63 -30.45 10.16
N ASN A 466 12.61 -31.25 10.52
CA ASN A 466 12.48 -31.83 11.85
C ASN A 466 13.63 -32.79 12.19
N LYS A 467 14.12 -33.60 11.21
CA LYS A 467 15.31 -34.45 11.37
C LYS A 467 16.57 -33.61 11.64
N GLN A 468 16.74 -32.51 10.86
CA GLN A 468 17.88 -31.59 11.04
C GLN A 468 17.87 -30.94 12.42
N VAL A 469 16.72 -30.44 12.91
CA VAL A 469 16.58 -29.90 14.28
C VAL A 469 16.94 -30.95 15.33
N ARG A 470 16.48 -32.20 15.17
CA ARG A 470 16.81 -33.30 16.10
C ARG A 470 18.30 -33.58 16.13
N ALA A 471 18.97 -33.56 14.97
CA ALA A 471 20.40 -33.75 14.87
C ALA A 471 21.17 -32.59 15.52
N SER A 472 20.84 -31.35 15.22
CA SER A 472 21.50 -30.16 15.78
C SER A 472 21.34 -30.05 17.29
N LEU A 473 20.24 -30.58 17.86
CA LEU A 473 19.93 -30.49 19.30
C LEU A 473 20.10 -31.83 20.02
N SER A 474 20.78 -32.80 19.43
CA SER A 474 20.93 -34.17 19.98
C SER A 474 21.56 -34.20 21.40
N GLY A 475 22.53 -33.36 21.68
CA GLY A 475 23.20 -33.25 22.99
C GLY A 475 22.56 -32.29 24.00
N HIS A 476 21.41 -31.65 23.64
CA HIS A 476 20.86 -30.57 24.45
C HIS A 476 19.35 -30.75 24.71
N PRO A 477 18.91 -31.62 25.61
CA PRO A 477 17.50 -31.96 25.80
C PRO A 477 16.63 -30.77 26.17
N TRP A 478 17.12 -29.83 27.01
CA TRP A 478 16.39 -28.62 27.38
C TRP A 478 16.18 -27.65 26.21
N ARG A 479 17.20 -27.45 25.36
CA ARG A 479 17.05 -26.63 24.14
C ARG A 479 16.03 -27.25 23.19
N ARG A 480 16.05 -28.58 23.05
CA ARG A 480 15.08 -29.30 22.21
C ARG A 480 13.66 -29.16 22.74
N LEU A 481 13.44 -29.22 24.06
CA LEU A 481 12.12 -29.01 24.66
C LEU A 481 11.59 -27.59 24.40
N ILE A 482 12.42 -26.57 24.64
CA ILE A 482 12.07 -25.17 24.39
C ILE A 482 11.79 -24.95 22.89
N PHE A 483 12.65 -25.45 22.01
CA PHE A 483 12.47 -25.31 20.55
C PHE A 483 11.16 -25.94 20.09
N ASN A 484 10.85 -27.14 20.52
CA ASN A 484 9.61 -27.85 20.15
C ASN A 484 8.38 -27.13 20.70
N TRP A 485 8.44 -26.57 21.91
CA TRP A 485 7.35 -25.77 22.47
C TRP A 485 7.10 -24.51 21.66
N VAL A 486 8.18 -23.78 21.32
CA VAL A 486 8.09 -22.57 20.47
C VAL A 486 7.56 -22.92 19.09
N LEU A 487 8.06 -23.97 18.45
CA LEU A 487 7.62 -24.45 17.15
C LEU A 487 6.12 -24.82 17.14
N LYS A 488 5.69 -25.58 18.16
CA LYS A 488 4.27 -25.97 18.31
C LYS A 488 3.37 -24.73 18.40
N ASN A 489 3.77 -23.73 19.18
CA ASN A 489 3.01 -22.48 19.32
C ASN A 489 3.05 -21.65 18.04
N ALA A 490 4.21 -21.48 17.39
CA ALA A 490 4.33 -20.77 16.13
C ALA A 490 3.39 -21.36 15.05
N ARG A 491 3.40 -22.69 14.88
CA ARG A 491 2.52 -23.39 13.95
C ARG A 491 1.04 -23.14 14.23
N ARG A 492 0.63 -23.28 15.51
CA ARG A 492 -0.76 -23.05 15.92
C ARG A 492 -1.21 -21.63 15.67
N LEU A 493 -0.39 -20.65 16.08
CA LEU A 493 -0.74 -19.23 15.98
C LEU A 493 -0.75 -18.73 14.55
N ILE A 494 0.16 -19.19 13.68
CA ILE A 494 0.18 -18.87 12.25
C ILE A 494 -1.05 -19.45 11.55
N ARG A 495 -1.43 -20.71 11.84
CA ARG A 495 -2.65 -21.31 11.33
C ARG A 495 -3.89 -20.51 11.75
N ASN A 496 -4.01 -20.22 13.05
CA ASN A 496 -5.12 -19.42 13.56
C ASN A 496 -5.16 -18.02 12.93
N ARG A 497 -4.00 -17.40 12.68
CA ARG A 497 -3.90 -16.10 12.00
C ARG A 497 -4.56 -16.14 10.62
N GLU A 498 -4.23 -17.13 9.80
CA GLU A 498 -4.82 -17.24 8.47
C GLU A 498 -6.33 -17.58 8.53
N ASN A 499 -6.73 -18.47 9.43
CA ASN A 499 -8.14 -18.82 9.57
C ASN A 499 -8.98 -17.65 10.10
N LEU A 500 -8.49 -16.91 11.08
CA LEU A 500 -9.15 -15.70 11.60
C LEU A 500 -9.16 -14.56 10.57
N ARG A 501 -8.12 -14.44 9.73
CA ARG A 501 -8.12 -13.49 8.60
C ARG A 501 -9.16 -13.83 7.55
N PHE A 502 -9.40 -15.11 7.29
CA PHE A 502 -10.45 -15.55 6.39
C PHE A 502 -11.82 -15.05 6.84
N GLU A 503 -12.08 -14.97 8.14
CA GLU A 503 -13.37 -14.51 8.66
C GLU A 503 -13.67 -13.03 8.35
N ARG A 504 -12.63 -12.22 8.03
CA ARG A 504 -12.85 -10.86 7.49
C ARG A 504 -13.63 -10.90 6.18
N THR A 505 -13.35 -11.87 5.32
CA THR A 505 -14.03 -12.03 4.03
C THR A 505 -15.53 -12.20 4.22
N ARG A 506 -15.95 -13.00 5.20
CA ARG A 506 -17.38 -13.19 5.53
C ARG A 506 -18.04 -11.90 6.00
N LEU A 507 -17.34 -11.13 6.85
CA LEU A 507 -17.85 -9.83 7.33
C LEU A 507 -17.93 -8.81 6.18
N PHE A 508 -16.87 -8.69 5.38
CA PHE A 508 -16.83 -7.79 4.22
C PHE A 508 -17.86 -8.20 3.15
N GLY A 509 -18.01 -9.49 2.89
CA GLY A 509 -19.04 -10.02 1.98
C GLY A 509 -20.46 -9.64 2.45
N ARG A 510 -20.74 -9.78 3.75
CA ARG A 510 -22.05 -9.38 4.28
C ARG A 510 -22.28 -7.87 4.26
N ALA A 511 -21.27 -7.07 4.58
CA ALA A 511 -21.33 -5.61 4.45
C ALA A 511 -21.60 -5.20 2.99
N ARG A 512 -20.88 -5.79 2.04
CA ARG A 512 -21.10 -5.57 0.60
C ARG A 512 -22.55 -5.86 0.20
N GLN A 513 -23.09 -7.00 0.59
CA GLN A 513 -24.49 -7.36 0.31
C GLN A 513 -25.47 -6.33 0.87
N ILE A 514 -25.24 -5.83 2.08
CA ILE A 514 -26.08 -4.77 2.70
C ILE A 514 -26.03 -3.50 1.85
N PHE A 515 -24.83 -3.04 1.46
CA PHE A 515 -24.70 -1.82 0.65
C PHE A 515 -25.26 -1.99 -0.75
N ILE A 516 -25.10 -3.14 -1.40
CA ILE A 516 -25.74 -3.41 -2.70
C ILE A 516 -27.27 -3.33 -2.57
N GLU A 517 -27.83 -3.89 -1.51
CA GLU A 517 -29.29 -3.84 -1.31
C GLU A 517 -29.79 -2.43 -0.98
N LEU A 518 -29.03 -1.66 -0.20
CA LEU A 518 -29.28 -0.23 -0.01
C LEU A 518 -29.21 0.53 -1.36
N GLY A 519 -28.23 0.20 -2.21
CA GLY A 519 -28.14 0.77 -3.56
C GLY A 519 -29.33 0.46 -4.43
N ARG A 520 -29.86 -0.78 -4.38
CA ARG A 520 -31.07 -1.18 -5.10
C ARG A 520 -32.30 -0.42 -4.60
N ASN A 521 -32.43 -0.26 -3.30
CA ASN A 521 -33.54 0.52 -2.70
C ASN A 521 -33.47 2.01 -3.11
N LEU A 522 -32.28 2.61 -3.06
CA LEU A 522 -32.09 4.01 -3.45
C LEU A 522 -32.30 4.21 -4.97
N HIS A 523 -31.90 3.25 -5.79
CA HIS A 523 -32.17 3.26 -7.22
C HIS A 523 -33.67 3.13 -7.51
N ALA A 524 -34.38 2.25 -6.82
CA ALA A 524 -35.82 2.08 -6.97
C ALA A 524 -36.63 3.34 -6.57
N LEU A 525 -36.02 4.25 -5.80
CA LEU A 525 -36.57 5.56 -5.43
C LEU A 525 -36.04 6.71 -6.31
N ASP A 526 -35.37 6.41 -7.44
CA ASP A 526 -34.76 7.38 -8.38
C ASP A 526 -33.70 8.31 -7.73
N LEU A 527 -33.10 7.88 -6.60
CA LEU A 527 -32.07 8.60 -5.87
C LEU A 527 -30.64 8.28 -6.36
N LEU A 528 -30.48 7.16 -7.07
CA LEU A 528 -29.26 6.75 -7.76
C LEU A 528 -29.58 6.30 -9.19
N ALA A 529 -28.70 6.56 -10.14
CA ALA A 529 -28.87 6.13 -11.53
C ALA A 529 -28.64 4.61 -11.70
N ASP A 530 -27.74 4.04 -10.93
CA ASP A 530 -27.44 2.61 -10.90
C ASP A 530 -27.29 2.14 -9.45
N PRO A 531 -27.73 0.91 -9.09
CA PRO A 531 -27.56 0.38 -7.73
C PRO A 531 -26.10 0.39 -7.24
N ARG A 532 -25.15 0.22 -8.14
CA ARG A 532 -23.72 0.21 -7.80
C ARG A 532 -23.12 1.60 -7.59
N ASP A 533 -23.86 2.66 -7.90
CA ASP A 533 -23.43 4.04 -7.61
C ASP A 533 -23.27 4.31 -6.13
N ILE A 534 -23.86 3.47 -5.29
CA ILE A 534 -23.68 3.52 -3.85
C ILE A 534 -22.23 3.42 -3.42
N PHE A 535 -21.37 2.75 -4.21
CA PHE A 535 -19.94 2.63 -3.89
C PHE A 535 -19.19 3.97 -3.97
N TYR A 536 -19.73 4.97 -4.67
CA TYR A 536 -19.17 6.32 -4.73
C TYR A 536 -19.63 7.24 -3.58
N LEU A 537 -20.46 6.74 -2.65
CA LEU A 537 -20.88 7.44 -1.44
C LEU A 537 -20.08 6.93 -0.23
N GLU A 538 -20.01 7.73 0.83
CA GLU A 538 -19.46 7.29 2.11
C GLU A 538 -20.52 6.61 2.99
N VAL A 539 -20.09 5.74 3.91
CA VAL A 539 -21.00 5.07 4.88
C VAL A 539 -21.85 6.10 5.64
N GLU A 540 -21.23 7.18 6.09
CA GLU A 540 -21.88 8.25 6.85
C GLU A 540 -22.90 9.02 6.03
N GLU A 541 -22.67 9.24 4.74
CA GLU A 541 -23.60 9.91 3.83
C GLU A 541 -24.83 9.07 3.56
N ILE A 542 -24.64 7.76 3.28
CA ILE A 542 -25.74 6.82 3.06
C ILE A 542 -26.62 6.73 4.32
N PHE A 543 -25.99 6.53 5.48
CA PHE A 543 -26.73 6.39 6.73
C PHE A 543 -27.38 7.70 7.15
N GLY A 544 -26.67 8.83 6.97
CA GLY A 544 -27.20 10.15 7.25
C GLY A 544 -28.41 10.48 6.39
N PHE A 545 -28.39 10.11 5.11
CA PHE A 545 -29.52 10.30 4.20
C PHE A 545 -30.75 9.49 4.67
N ILE A 546 -30.57 8.20 4.99
CA ILE A 546 -31.66 7.32 5.44
C ILE A 546 -32.22 7.77 6.80
N THR A 547 -31.38 8.31 7.69
CA THR A 547 -31.80 8.76 9.03
C THR A 547 -32.19 10.24 9.09
N GLY A 548 -32.14 10.98 7.99
CA GLY A 548 -32.57 12.38 7.90
C GLY A 548 -31.58 13.40 8.46
N VAL A 549 -30.28 13.04 8.63
CA VAL A 549 -29.24 13.94 9.13
C VAL A 549 -28.18 14.31 8.04
N ALA A 550 -28.41 13.92 6.79
CA ALA A 550 -27.54 14.30 5.69
C ALA A 550 -27.72 15.77 5.28
N THR A 551 -26.62 16.41 4.90
CA THR A 551 -26.64 17.80 4.40
C THR A 551 -26.91 17.90 2.90
N THR A 552 -26.80 16.80 2.14
CA THR A 552 -27.14 16.73 0.71
C THR A 552 -28.32 15.80 0.49
N THR A 553 -29.19 16.20 -0.44
CA THR A 553 -30.34 15.39 -0.91
C THR A 553 -30.12 14.82 -2.31
N ASN A 554 -29.11 15.31 -3.02
CA ASN A 554 -28.81 14.87 -4.39
C ASN A 554 -27.65 13.85 -4.37
N LEU A 555 -27.95 12.61 -3.98
CA LEU A 555 -26.96 11.52 -3.94
C LEU A 555 -26.45 11.17 -5.32
N ASN A 556 -27.30 11.27 -6.36
CA ASN A 556 -26.90 10.96 -7.74
C ASN A 556 -25.84 11.93 -8.28
N ALA A 557 -25.99 13.24 -8.05
CA ALA A 557 -24.97 14.21 -8.45
C ALA A 557 -23.64 13.98 -7.72
N LEU A 558 -23.68 13.66 -6.42
CA LEU A 558 -22.50 13.38 -5.64
C LEU A 558 -21.78 12.10 -6.11
N ALA A 559 -22.53 11.03 -6.37
CA ALA A 559 -21.99 9.78 -6.89
C ALA A 559 -21.35 9.96 -8.26
N ASN A 560 -21.99 10.73 -9.17
CA ASN A 560 -21.47 11.02 -10.51
C ASN A 560 -20.16 11.84 -10.46
N LEU A 561 -20.08 12.84 -9.59
CA LEU A 561 -18.87 13.62 -9.38
C LEU A 561 -17.70 12.70 -8.97
N ARG A 562 -17.91 11.86 -7.97
CA ARG A 562 -16.88 10.94 -7.44
C ARG A 562 -16.55 9.80 -8.40
N ARG A 563 -17.49 9.35 -9.20
CA ARG A 563 -17.22 8.40 -10.30
C ARG A 563 -16.25 9.00 -11.30
N THR A 564 -16.49 10.24 -11.73
CA THR A 564 -15.59 10.96 -12.64
C THR A 564 -14.18 11.11 -12.04
N GLU A 565 -14.08 11.42 -10.75
CA GLU A 565 -12.80 11.47 -10.05
C GLU A 565 -12.12 10.10 -9.99
N PHE A 566 -12.86 9.03 -9.67
CA PHE A 566 -12.37 7.66 -9.63
C PHE A 566 -11.79 7.23 -10.98
N GLU A 567 -12.52 7.46 -12.08
CA GLU A 567 -12.07 7.16 -13.45
C GLU A 567 -10.83 7.97 -13.83
N ARG A 568 -10.75 9.22 -13.40
CA ARG A 568 -9.56 10.07 -13.59
C ARG A 568 -8.36 9.49 -12.83
N TYR A 569 -8.53 9.08 -11.56
CA TYR A 569 -7.44 8.53 -10.74
C TYR A 569 -6.93 7.18 -11.27
N GLN A 570 -7.78 6.40 -11.93
CA GLN A 570 -7.35 5.16 -12.60
C GLN A 570 -6.36 5.42 -13.76
N LYS A 571 -6.50 6.56 -14.43
CA LYS A 571 -5.65 6.96 -15.57
C LYS A 571 -4.37 7.66 -15.15
N LEU A 572 -4.31 8.18 -13.93
CA LEU A 572 -3.12 8.86 -13.40
C LEU A 572 -2.07 7.87 -12.91
N PRO A 573 -0.78 8.20 -13.06
CA PRO A 573 0.28 7.41 -12.43
C PRO A 573 0.06 7.36 -10.92
N SER A 574 0.41 6.23 -10.31
CA SER A 574 0.30 6.09 -8.86
C SER A 574 1.25 7.03 -8.14
N PRO A 575 0.81 7.71 -7.08
CA PRO A 575 1.73 8.42 -6.20
C PRO A 575 2.79 7.46 -5.64
N PRO A 576 3.94 7.96 -5.18
CA PRO A 576 4.96 7.14 -4.53
C PRO A 576 4.38 6.31 -3.38
N ASP A 577 5.00 5.15 -3.10
CA ASP A 577 4.59 4.31 -1.95
C ASP A 577 4.72 5.08 -0.62
N ARG A 578 5.66 6.04 -0.53
CA ARG A 578 5.88 6.87 0.66
C ARG A 578 6.19 8.31 0.27
N PHE A 579 5.50 9.28 0.90
CA PHE A 579 5.70 10.72 0.69
C PHE A 579 5.15 11.54 1.85
N GLU A 580 5.53 12.82 1.88
CA GLU A 580 5.12 13.80 2.89
C GLU A 580 4.10 14.80 2.32
N THR A 581 3.22 15.27 3.18
CA THR A 581 2.38 16.46 2.93
C THR A 581 2.36 17.35 4.16
N ARG A 582 2.18 18.66 3.94
CA ARG A 582 2.00 19.63 5.03
C ARG A 582 0.72 20.43 4.82
N GLY A 583 0.01 20.73 5.89
CA GLY A 583 -1.23 21.50 5.86
C GLY A 583 -2.37 20.74 5.18
N ILE A 584 -3.03 21.40 4.21
CA ILE A 584 -4.16 20.82 3.48
C ILE A 584 -3.66 19.73 2.52
N VAL A 585 -4.14 18.51 2.68
CA VAL A 585 -3.89 17.42 1.74
C VAL A 585 -4.79 17.61 0.52
N SER A 586 -4.25 18.22 -0.54
CA SER A 586 -4.98 18.47 -1.78
C SER A 586 -4.76 17.32 -2.77
N ASN A 587 -5.84 16.79 -3.33
CA ASN A 587 -5.76 15.79 -4.40
C ASN A 587 -5.20 16.35 -5.73
N TYR A 588 -5.08 17.68 -5.85
CA TYR A 588 -4.73 18.36 -7.11
C TYR A 588 -3.29 18.83 -7.21
N GLN A 589 -2.61 19.03 -6.09
CA GLN A 589 -1.23 19.54 -6.06
C GLN A 589 -0.47 18.91 -4.91
N LEU A 590 -0.12 17.64 -5.06
CA LEU A 590 0.96 17.10 -4.24
C LEU A 590 2.26 17.58 -4.87
N PRO A 591 3.06 18.44 -4.20
CA PRO A 591 4.46 18.53 -4.55
C PRO A 591 5.03 17.13 -4.28
N ILE A 592 5.29 16.39 -5.35
CA ILE A 592 5.99 15.11 -5.27
C ILE A 592 7.44 15.48 -4.95
N THR A 593 7.73 15.74 -3.71
CA THR A 593 9.10 15.70 -3.22
C THR A 593 9.46 14.21 -3.24
N ASN A 594 10.15 13.78 -4.29
CA ASN A 594 10.82 12.52 -4.32
C ASN A 594 11.75 12.49 -3.11
N TYR A 595 11.40 11.72 -2.10
CA TYR A 595 12.32 11.33 -1.04
C TYR A 595 13.33 10.35 -1.65
N GLN A 596 14.23 10.88 -2.46
CA GLN A 596 15.50 10.22 -2.71
C GLN A 596 16.35 10.54 -1.48
N SER A 597 16.55 9.54 -0.65
CA SER A 597 17.55 9.58 0.40
C SER A 597 18.83 10.17 -0.17
N SER A 598 19.14 11.41 0.19
CA SER A 598 20.47 11.95 -0.01
C SER A 598 21.45 11.01 0.67
N PRO A 599 22.52 10.55 0.01
CA PRO A 599 23.54 9.78 0.68
C PRO A 599 24.18 10.69 1.74
N VAL A 600 23.88 10.41 3.00
CA VAL A 600 24.62 10.96 4.13
C VAL A 600 26.07 10.50 3.92
N GLN A 601 26.94 11.43 3.57
CA GLN A 601 28.37 11.17 3.59
C GLN A 601 28.75 10.81 5.04
N PRO A 602 29.46 9.71 5.26
CA PRO A 602 29.91 9.36 6.59
C PRO A 602 30.92 10.41 7.05
N ASN A 603 30.58 11.16 8.09
CA ASN A 603 31.53 11.93 8.85
C ASN A 603 32.55 10.96 9.46
N THR A 604 33.74 10.90 8.88
CA THR A 604 34.89 10.23 9.44
C THR A 604 35.42 11.03 10.59
N ASP A 605 34.87 10.87 11.80
CA ASP A 605 35.56 11.12 13.07
C ASP A 605 34.59 10.87 14.24
N ALA A 606 34.41 9.59 14.61
CA ALA A 606 34.09 9.16 15.96
C ALA A 606 34.27 7.63 16.06
N SER A 607 35.36 7.23 16.62
CA SER A 607 35.66 5.87 17.05
C SER A 607 34.71 5.42 18.17
N PHE A 608 33.81 4.46 17.89
CA PHE A 608 33.13 3.67 18.89
C PHE A 608 33.32 2.18 18.63
N PRO A 609 33.47 1.34 19.69
CA PRO A 609 33.97 -0.03 19.58
C PRO A 609 32.90 -0.98 19.03
N ASN A 610 33.38 -1.93 18.22
CA ASN A 610 32.74 -3.06 17.62
C ASN A 610 31.64 -3.74 18.46
N SER A 611 30.41 -3.73 17.93
CA SER A 611 29.47 -4.84 18.09
C SER A 611 29.06 -5.28 16.68
N GLN A 612 29.66 -6.40 16.27
CA GLN A 612 29.38 -7.07 15.02
C GLN A 612 27.97 -7.65 15.02
N PHE A 613 27.06 -7.04 14.26
CA PHE A 613 25.88 -7.71 13.72
C PHE A 613 25.84 -7.40 12.22
N PRO A 614 25.85 -8.40 11.34
CA PRO A 614 25.72 -8.18 9.92
C PRO A 614 24.24 -7.82 9.62
N THR A 615 23.99 -6.55 9.36
CA THR A 615 22.80 -6.14 8.63
C THR A 615 23.00 -6.57 7.17
N PRO A 616 22.05 -7.25 6.53
CA PRO A 616 22.08 -7.39 5.10
C PRO A 616 21.70 -6.02 4.50
N ASN A 617 22.70 -5.30 4.08
CA ASN A 617 22.54 -4.08 3.28
C ASN A 617 22.49 -4.50 1.80
N PRO A 618 21.36 -4.43 1.11
CA PRO A 618 21.37 -4.49 -0.34
C PRO A 618 21.48 -3.07 -0.87
N GLN A 619 22.69 -2.63 -1.16
CA GLN A 619 22.92 -1.54 -2.10
C GLN A 619 22.38 -1.96 -3.46
N PHE A 620 21.23 -1.42 -3.85
CA PHE A 620 20.76 -1.52 -5.22
C PHE A 620 20.99 -0.19 -5.93
N SER A 621 22.10 -0.10 -6.62
CA SER A 621 22.27 0.86 -7.72
C SER A 621 21.51 0.33 -8.93
N ILE A 622 20.58 1.12 -9.44
CA ILE A 622 20.00 0.92 -10.77
C ILE A 622 21.10 1.25 -11.78
N LEU A 623 21.78 0.22 -12.27
CA LEU A 623 22.70 0.34 -13.37
C LEU A 623 22.52 -0.85 -14.32
N ASN A 624 22.09 -0.51 -15.54
CA ASN A 624 22.29 -1.23 -16.82
C ASN A 624 22.14 -2.77 -16.87
N SER A 625 21.18 -3.22 -17.64
CA SER A 625 21.04 -4.43 -18.51
C SER A 625 22.15 -5.51 -18.53
N GLN A 626 22.73 -5.92 -17.38
CA GLN A 626 23.67 -7.04 -17.31
C GLN A 626 23.51 -7.94 -16.07
N PHE A 627 22.45 -7.82 -15.27
CA PHE A 627 22.22 -8.76 -14.18
C PHE A 627 21.41 -9.96 -14.68
N SER A 628 22.05 -11.11 -14.76
CA SER A 628 21.41 -12.41 -15.03
C SER A 628 20.68 -12.96 -13.79
N ILE A 629 20.80 -12.34 -12.62
CA ILE A 629 20.32 -12.85 -11.33
C ILE A 629 19.64 -11.74 -10.51
N LEU A 630 18.45 -12.01 -9.97
CA LEU A 630 17.72 -11.17 -9.03
C LEU A 630 17.54 -11.92 -7.70
N GLN A 631 17.66 -11.21 -6.57
CA GLN A 631 17.56 -11.79 -5.23
C GLN A 631 16.33 -11.26 -4.48
N GLY A 632 15.50 -12.19 -3.96
CA GLY A 632 14.35 -11.91 -3.10
C GLY A 632 14.36 -12.76 -1.83
N LEU A 633 13.21 -12.86 -1.16
CA LEU A 633 13.02 -13.70 0.02
C LEU A 633 12.41 -15.04 -0.39
N GLY A 634 13.18 -16.12 -0.32
CA GLY A 634 12.68 -17.48 -0.53
C GLY A 634 11.65 -17.83 0.55
N CYS A 635 10.43 -18.19 0.15
CA CYS A 635 9.34 -18.43 1.10
C CYS A 635 8.71 -19.82 1.00
N SER A 636 8.80 -20.48 -0.14
CA SER A 636 8.35 -21.88 -0.32
C SER A 636 9.41 -22.64 -1.11
N PRO A 637 9.95 -23.76 -0.60
CA PRO A 637 11.10 -24.43 -1.18
C PRO A 637 10.75 -25.13 -2.49
N GLY A 638 11.73 -25.21 -3.39
CA GLY A 638 11.69 -25.89 -4.67
C GLY A 638 12.46 -25.10 -5.72
N ILE A 639 12.94 -25.82 -6.77
CA ILE A 639 13.57 -25.24 -7.94
C ILE A 639 12.61 -25.40 -9.11
N VAL A 640 12.33 -24.32 -9.80
CA VAL A 640 11.43 -24.30 -10.96
C VAL A 640 12.12 -23.63 -12.13
N ARG A 641 11.94 -24.26 -13.30
CA ARG A 641 12.35 -23.69 -14.58
C ARG A 641 11.15 -23.65 -15.52
N GLY A 642 10.89 -22.50 -16.11
CA GLY A 642 9.75 -22.35 -17.03
C GLY A 642 9.60 -20.94 -17.57
N PRO A 643 8.65 -20.75 -18.50
CA PRO A 643 8.30 -19.44 -19.00
C PRO A 643 7.54 -18.65 -17.94
N VAL A 644 7.72 -17.33 -17.94
CA VAL A 644 7.02 -16.45 -17.00
C VAL A 644 5.76 -15.85 -17.62
N ARG A 645 4.77 -15.62 -16.77
CA ARG A 645 3.56 -14.86 -17.05
C ARG A 645 3.43 -13.72 -16.06
N ILE A 646 3.51 -12.47 -16.53
CA ILE A 646 3.31 -11.27 -15.70
C ILE A 646 1.83 -10.96 -15.65
N VAL A 647 1.26 -11.02 -14.45
CA VAL A 647 -0.17 -10.79 -14.22
C VAL A 647 -0.37 -9.44 -13.54
N THR A 648 -0.95 -8.53 -14.28
CA THR A 648 -1.38 -7.22 -13.79
C THR A 648 -2.88 -7.20 -13.49
N ASP A 649 -3.67 -7.95 -14.26
CA ASP A 649 -5.11 -8.14 -14.05
C ASP A 649 -5.44 -9.64 -13.93
N PRO A 650 -5.69 -10.11 -12.70
CA PRO A 650 -5.98 -11.52 -12.46
C PRO A 650 -7.36 -11.95 -12.97
N LYS A 651 -8.28 -11.01 -13.28
CA LYS A 651 -9.63 -11.32 -13.77
C LYS A 651 -9.62 -11.85 -15.20
N ASN A 652 -8.76 -11.26 -16.02
CA ASN A 652 -8.69 -11.54 -17.45
C ASN A 652 -7.47 -12.40 -17.85
N THR A 653 -6.63 -12.79 -16.88
CA THR A 653 -5.44 -13.56 -17.17
C THR A 653 -5.71 -15.05 -17.06
N ILE A 654 -5.33 -15.78 -18.10
CA ILE A 654 -5.31 -17.24 -18.14
C ILE A 654 -3.86 -17.69 -18.02
N LEU A 655 -3.57 -18.45 -16.97
CA LEU A 655 -2.25 -19.03 -16.74
C LEU A 655 -2.19 -20.43 -17.36
N GLN A 656 -1.17 -20.68 -18.19
CA GLN A 656 -0.94 -22.00 -18.76
C GLN A 656 -0.15 -22.87 -17.77
N PRO A 657 -0.39 -24.18 -17.72
CA PRO A 657 0.41 -25.09 -16.89
C PRO A 657 1.89 -25.03 -17.25
N GLY A 658 2.74 -25.01 -16.24
CA GLY A 658 4.18 -24.84 -16.41
C GLY A 658 4.65 -23.38 -16.44
N GLU A 659 3.74 -22.41 -16.55
CA GLU A 659 4.10 -21.00 -16.44
C GLU A 659 4.38 -20.62 -14.97
N ILE A 660 5.36 -19.74 -14.81
CA ILE A 660 5.71 -19.12 -13.53
C ILE A 660 4.94 -17.83 -13.42
N LEU A 661 4.07 -17.73 -12.42
CA LEU A 661 3.26 -16.56 -12.15
C LEU A 661 4.12 -15.43 -11.56
N ILE A 662 4.16 -14.28 -12.22
CA ILE A 662 4.77 -13.07 -11.71
C ILE A 662 3.68 -12.04 -11.42
N ALA A 663 3.74 -11.45 -10.22
CA ALA A 663 2.83 -10.38 -9.84
C ALA A 663 3.55 -9.28 -9.04
N GLN A 664 3.09 -8.06 -9.18
CA GLN A 664 3.56 -6.99 -8.32
C GLN A 664 3.12 -7.24 -6.87
N ARG A 665 1.87 -7.63 -6.66
CA ARG A 665 1.26 -7.98 -5.36
C ARG A 665 0.19 -9.04 -5.60
N THR A 666 -0.13 -9.82 -4.57
CA THR A 666 -1.24 -10.78 -4.61
C THR A 666 -2.13 -10.60 -3.40
N ASP A 667 -3.39 -10.92 -3.54
CA ASP A 667 -4.39 -10.98 -2.47
C ASP A 667 -4.99 -12.41 -2.36
N PRO A 668 -5.82 -12.70 -1.35
CA PRO A 668 -6.40 -14.03 -1.17
C PRO A 668 -7.24 -14.55 -2.35
N GLY A 669 -7.78 -13.67 -3.19
CA GLY A 669 -8.53 -14.06 -4.39
C GLY A 669 -7.66 -14.70 -5.49
N TRP A 670 -6.35 -14.45 -5.50
CA TRP A 670 -5.42 -14.99 -6.48
C TRP A 670 -5.18 -16.51 -6.37
N ILE A 671 -5.68 -17.14 -5.30
CA ILE A 671 -5.56 -18.59 -5.09
C ILE A 671 -6.05 -19.42 -6.30
N ILE A 672 -6.99 -18.87 -7.06
CA ILE A 672 -7.53 -19.45 -8.28
C ILE A 672 -6.40 -19.65 -9.31
N LEU A 673 -5.49 -18.68 -9.45
CA LEU A 673 -4.35 -18.73 -10.37
C LEU A 673 -3.21 -19.60 -9.83
N PHE A 674 -3.02 -19.64 -8.51
CA PHE A 674 -1.95 -20.44 -7.89
C PHE A 674 -2.09 -21.94 -8.19
N SER A 675 -3.31 -22.41 -8.42
CA SER A 675 -3.59 -23.81 -8.73
C SER A 675 -3.01 -24.28 -10.09
N ALA A 676 -2.81 -23.35 -11.02
CA ALA A 676 -2.27 -23.61 -12.36
C ALA A 676 -0.78 -23.24 -12.47
N ALA A 677 -0.22 -22.47 -11.53
CA ALA A 677 1.14 -22.00 -11.58
C ALA A 677 2.16 -23.10 -11.28
N ALA A 678 3.28 -23.13 -12.02
CA ALA A 678 4.44 -23.95 -11.69
C ALA A 678 5.25 -23.37 -10.53
N GLY A 679 5.20 -22.05 -10.35
CA GLY A 679 5.86 -21.32 -9.29
C GLY A 679 5.36 -19.88 -9.18
N LEU A 680 5.72 -19.18 -8.11
CA LEU A 680 5.23 -17.85 -7.79
C LEU A 680 6.38 -16.88 -7.47
N LEU A 681 6.43 -15.76 -8.19
CA LEU A 681 7.39 -14.67 -7.97
C LEU A 681 6.63 -13.37 -7.73
N VAL A 682 6.82 -12.75 -6.55
CA VAL A 682 6.07 -11.55 -6.15
C VAL A 682 7.03 -10.40 -5.85
N GLU A 683 6.77 -9.25 -6.45
CA GLU A 683 7.63 -8.07 -6.30
C GLU A 683 7.59 -7.51 -4.88
N HIS A 684 6.40 -7.46 -4.27
CA HIS A 684 6.19 -7.01 -2.90
C HIS A 684 5.70 -8.15 -2.01
N GLY A 685 5.98 -8.07 -0.72
CA GLY A 685 5.53 -9.07 0.26
C GLY A 685 6.56 -9.37 1.33
N SER A 686 6.14 -10.12 2.33
CA SER A 686 6.98 -10.58 3.45
C SER A 686 6.83 -12.09 3.66
N LEU A 687 7.68 -12.69 4.49
CA LEU A 687 7.60 -14.11 4.82
C LEU A 687 6.30 -14.52 5.54
N LEU A 688 5.52 -13.56 6.04
CA LEU A 688 4.20 -13.74 6.64
C LEU A 688 3.07 -13.15 5.78
N SER A 689 3.34 -12.75 4.52
CA SER A 689 2.29 -12.37 3.57
C SER A 689 1.42 -13.57 3.20
N HIS A 690 0.22 -13.31 2.70
CA HIS A 690 -0.70 -14.36 2.25
C HIS A 690 -0.05 -15.27 1.18
N ALA A 691 0.58 -14.66 0.17
CA ALA A 691 1.32 -15.39 -0.87
C ALA A 691 2.32 -16.38 -0.28
N ALA A 692 3.13 -15.94 0.68
CA ALA A 692 4.16 -16.77 1.30
C ALA A 692 3.57 -17.93 2.13
N ILE A 693 2.47 -17.70 2.83
CA ILE A 693 1.84 -18.74 3.66
C ILE A 693 1.12 -19.77 2.78
N VAL A 694 0.32 -19.31 1.84
CA VAL A 694 -0.46 -20.19 0.97
C VAL A 694 0.43 -21.01 0.04
N SER A 695 1.47 -20.40 -0.54
CA SER A 695 2.42 -21.14 -1.39
C SER A 695 3.11 -22.28 -0.63
N ARG A 696 3.48 -22.07 0.67
CA ARG A 696 4.02 -23.15 1.51
C ARG A 696 3.03 -24.28 1.73
N GLU A 697 1.77 -23.97 2.01
CA GLU A 697 0.73 -24.99 2.22
C GLU A 697 0.40 -25.76 0.94
N MET A 698 0.38 -25.06 -0.20
CA MET A 698 0.17 -25.69 -1.53
C MET A 698 1.42 -26.39 -2.05
N ARG A 699 2.56 -26.25 -1.41
CA ARG A 699 3.88 -26.71 -1.86
C ARG A 699 4.25 -26.11 -3.23
N LEU A 700 3.79 -24.91 -3.52
CA LEU A 700 4.13 -24.14 -4.70
C LEU A 700 5.44 -23.39 -4.43
N PRO A 701 6.54 -23.67 -5.17
CA PRO A 701 7.78 -22.91 -4.98
C PRO A 701 7.56 -21.41 -5.17
N ALA A 702 8.08 -20.60 -4.25
CA ALA A 702 7.78 -19.18 -4.28
C ALA A 702 8.88 -18.30 -3.67
N ILE A 703 8.99 -17.09 -4.24
CA ILE A 703 9.85 -16.01 -3.76
C ILE A 703 9.01 -14.73 -3.68
N VAL A 704 9.19 -13.95 -2.61
CA VAL A 704 8.58 -12.63 -2.43
C VAL A 704 9.65 -11.55 -2.24
N ALA A 705 9.23 -10.28 -2.28
CA ALA A 705 10.13 -9.11 -2.17
C ALA A 705 11.18 -9.02 -3.31
N LEU A 706 10.84 -9.42 -4.52
CA LEU A 706 11.66 -9.34 -5.73
C LEU A 706 11.50 -7.97 -6.40
N LYS A 707 12.13 -6.94 -5.87
CA LYS A 707 11.97 -5.58 -6.39
C LYS A 707 12.31 -5.44 -7.86
N GLY A 708 11.38 -4.86 -8.64
CA GLY A 708 11.57 -4.56 -10.06
C GLY A 708 11.46 -5.77 -10.97
N ILE A 709 11.03 -6.94 -10.49
CA ILE A 709 10.92 -8.16 -11.31
C ILE A 709 9.93 -7.97 -12.46
N THR A 710 8.84 -7.23 -12.23
CA THR A 710 7.82 -6.95 -13.25
C THR A 710 8.31 -6.05 -14.38
N HIS A 711 9.40 -5.31 -14.16
CA HIS A 711 10.09 -4.50 -15.19
C HIS A 711 11.28 -5.23 -15.81
N TRP A 712 11.91 -6.13 -15.05
CA TRP A 712 13.09 -6.87 -15.49
C TRP A 712 12.75 -8.00 -16.45
N LEU A 713 11.62 -8.69 -16.28
CA LEU A 713 11.14 -9.79 -17.11
C LEU A 713 9.98 -9.37 -18.02
N LYS A 714 9.78 -10.14 -19.09
CA LYS A 714 8.66 -10.02 -20.03
C LYS A 714 7.94 -11.36 -20.14
N ASP A 715 6.68 -11.33 -20.52
CA ASP A 715 5.90 -12.55 -20.79
C ASP A 715 6.65 -13.49 -21.75
N GLY A 716 6.74 -14.76 -21.36
CA GLY A 716 7.43 -15.80 -22.11
C GLY A 716 8.94 -15.90 -21.86
N ASP A 717 9.57 -14.98 -21.12
CA ASP A 717 10.97 -15.14 -20.71
C ASP A 717 11.15 -16.45 -19.93
N LEU A 718 12.21 -17.18 -20.23
CA LEU A 718 12.57 -18.40 -19.51
C LEU A 718 13.40 -18.04 -18.28
N VAL A 719 12.95 -18.51 -17.12
CA VAL A 719 13.68 -18.31 -15.86
C VAL A 719 13.86 -19.63 -15.11
N GLU A 720 14.90 -19.67 -14.29
CA GLU A 720 15.08 -20.66 -13.24
C GLU A 720 15.12 -19.93 -11.90
N PHE A 721 14.38 -20.41 -10.92
CA PHE A 721 14.44 -19.85 -9.59
C PHE A 721 14.45 -20.90 -8.49
N ASN A 722 15.04 -20.54 -7.34
CA ASN A 722 15.09 -21.37 -6.15
C ASN A 722 14.31 -20.73 -5.02
N GLY A 723 13.14 -21.28 -4.71
CA GLY A 723 12.24 -20.81 -3.64
C GLY A 723 12.80 -20.97 -2.22
N SER A 724 13.92 -21.70 -2.03
CA SER A 724 14.62 -21.79 -0.75
C SER A 724 15.61 -20.65 -0.55
N THR A 725 16.41 -20.33 -1.57
CA THR A 725 17.46 -19.31 -1.49
C THR A 725 16.96 -17.92 -1.84
N GLY A 726 15.87 -17.82 -2.60
CA GLY A 726 15.32 -16.55 -3.10
C GLY A 726 16.01 -16.03 -4.37
N GLU A 727 16.80 -16.85 -5.04
CA GLU A 727 17.51 -16.52 -6.27
C GLU A 727 16.63 -16.77 -7.50
N VAL A 728 16.58 -15.78 -8.40
CA VAL A 728 15.95 -15.88 -9.73
C VAL A 728 16.99 -15.59 -10.79
N ARG A 729 17.10 -16.47 -11.78
CA ARG A 729 18.04 -16.36 -12.89
C ARG A 729 17.28 -16.37 -14.22
N LYS A 730 17.54 -15.39 -15.09
CA LYS A 730 17.06 -15.40 -16.48
C LYS A 730 17.95 -16.32 -17.30
N LEU A 731 17.34 -17.20 -18.12
CA LEU A 731 18.01 -18.21 -18.93
C LEU A 731 18.21 -17.76 -20.37
#